data_9f000c53487405d6ee6ee7fe93c17deb
#
_entry.id   9f000c53487405d6ee6ee7fe93c17deb
#
_cell.length_a   1.000
_cell.length_b   1.000
_cell.length_c   1.000
_cell.angle_alpha   90.00
_cell.angle_beta   90.00
_cell.angle_gamma   90.00
#
_symmetry.space_group_name_H-M   'P 1'
#
loop_
_entity.id
_entity.type
_entity.pdbx_description
1 polymer ?
#
loop_
_entity_poly.entity_id
_entity_poly.type
_entity_poly.pdbx_seq_one_letter_code
_entity_poly.pdbx_strand_id
1 'polypeptide(L)'
;IMEYLMGKDNFGISSKYDGDLAYRIVVVRYAMLGNRFARYKEVKIATDVSDKTVAYVNEHMDTLSGISVNEDMIRKYNYSEYFSSIIGYTGPISESEYTALHKKNKDYTQNDTVGKAGLEQYYETYLRGKNGEQKFYIDNVGRISEIISSTDSVAGDDLYLSIDADLQKATYLALQNEIAAIVYSNIKSGEIPINDVYTALIGNSVINTEHFSKSKASDTEKSVLSVFKSRQKTTLGKIKQELTSSPEALNTMSDEVLDEFTYIISMLKDDQVLLKNEIDTSDSVYQKWKDQKISPKEYLNYCITQHWIDISQLNVDEKYADSTEVYDALCKYILKNIKTDTEFSKIIYQYMITRGEISPRQLCLILFDQGVLDYDDATVNKLKNGSLSPRDFLMKKIYNIEITPAQLALEPCIGSCVVTDEKTGEIRAMVSYPGYDSNKLANGVDSEYFASLQHDKSSPLLNYATQQKTAPGSTFKLVSATAGLAENVITTSDQIRCTGIYNDISNKPKCWIYPGSHGLDNVFEAIRDSCNVFFYTVGNRLAQKKTGSYNDANGIDLIQKYAHIYGLDQKTGLEISESKSSVATKYPVMAAIGQSDNNYTTVALSRYVTAVASGKKYNYQLMNKIVDADGKTVKKYKADYEDISDTLTSSQWDAIHSGMREVVSTMDRFQGFDIPVAGKTGTAQQDGHANHGLFVGYAPYDDPEITIAVRIANGYNSHNAATAARNVISYYYTGQVDDHVAVDAALDDAGVGEEDVHRHVTLERDARDDRLVGAAAVKDEAQPLAG
;
A
#
# COMPACT_ATOMS: atom_id res chain seq x y z
N ILE A 1 4.51 31.32 15.14
CA ILE A 1 4.33 30.42 16.32
C ILE A 1 5.55 30.55 17.24
N MET A 2 6.79 30.30 16.78
CA MET A 2 8.01 30.36 17.61
C MET A 2 8.15 31.70 18.37
N GLU A 3 8.04 32.84 17.66
CA GLU A 3 8.12 34.18 18.29
C GLU A 3 7.04 34.37 19.37
N TYR A 4 5.82 33.89 19.13
CA TYR A 4 4.73 33.91 20.10
C TYR A 4 5.08 33.09 21.34
N LEU A 5 5.54 31.83 21.17
CA LEU A 5 5.87 30.93 22.27
C LEU A 5 7.11 31.41 23.07
N MET A 6 8.09 32.05 22.40
CA MET A 6 9.26 32.61 23.07
C MET A 6 8.95 33.88 23.88
N GLY A 7 7.83 34.54 23.61
CA GLY A 7 7.41 35.79 24.25
C GLY A 7 7.35 35.71 25.79
N LYS A 8 7.49 36.87 26.47
CA LYS A 8 7.49 36.95 27.92
C LYS A 8 6.19 36.44 28.55
N ASP A 9 5.07 36.63 27.85
CA ASP A 9 3.75 36.24 28.34
C ASP A 9 3.48 34.73 28.19
N ASN A 10 4.36 34.01 27.48
CA ASN A 10 4.30 32.56 27.26
C ASN A 10 5.50 31.87 27.95
N PHE A 11 6.51 31.47 27.21
CA PHE A 11 7.65 30.75 27.80
C PHE A 11 8.81 31.68 28.28
N GLY A 12 8.83 32.94 27.88
CA GLY A 12 9.84 33.90 28.33
C GLY A 12 11.28 33.47 28.00
N ILE A 13 11.51 32.97 26.81
CA ILE A 13 12.83 32.46 26.37
C ILE A 13 13.72 33.65 25.97
N SER A 14 14.92 33.72 26.53
CA SER A 14 15.86 34.80 26.24
C SER A 14 16.34 34.75 24.77
N SER A 15 16.38 35.91 24.13
CA SER A 15 16.92 36.08 22.76
C SER A 15 18.41 35.78 22.63
N LYS A 16 19.12 35.54 23.75
CA LYS A 16 20.53 35.11 23.74
C LYS A 16 20.74 33.67 23.23
N TYR A 17 19.69 32.87 23.23
CA TYR A 17 19.77 31.52 22.72
C TYR A 17 19.63 31.51 21.18
N ASP A 18 20.47 30.72 20.51
CA ASP A 18 20.37 30.55 19.06
C ASP A 18 19.05 29.85 18.68
N GLY A 19 18.74 29.81 17.35
CA GLY A 19 17.47 29.29 16.85
C GLY A 19 17.21 27.85 17.24
N ASP A 20 18.24 26.99 17.20
CA ASP A 20 18.12 25.56 17.53
C ASP A 20 17.93 25.34 19.03
N LEU A 21 18.75 25.97 19.85
CA LEU A 21 18.62 25.86 21.31
C LEU A 21 17.31 26.48 21.81
N ALA A 22 16.90 27.61 21.26
CA ALA A 22 15.62 28.23 21.56
C ALA A 22 14.45 27.30 21.21
N TYR A 23 14.51 26.64 20.05
CA TYR A 23 13.51 25.65 19.65
C TYR A 23 13.41 24.47 20.63
N ARG A 24 14.54 23.86 21.01
CA ARG A 24 14.57 22.76 22.00
C ARG A 24 13.99 23.19 23.35
N ILE A 25 14.29 24.40 23.83
CA ILE A 25 13.71 24.93 25.07
C ILE A 25 12.18 25.08 24.92
N VAL A 26 11.69 25.57 23.76
CA VAL A 26 10.25 25.66 23.47
C VAL A 26 9.59 24.29 23.55
N VAL A 27 10.19 23.28 22.91
CA VAL A 27 9.64 21.90 22.89
C VAL A 27 9.49 21.35 24.31
N VAL A 28 10.56 21.45 25.12
CA VAL A 28 10.52 20.99 26.53
C VAL A 28 9.44 21.73 27.33
N ARG A 29 9.39 23.06 27.26
CA ARG A 29 8.39 23.84 28.00
C ARG A 29 6.97 23.60 27.51
N TYR A 30 6.79 23.35 26.21
CA TYR A 30 5.49 23.01 25.66
C TYR A 30 5.02 21.65 26.16
N ALA A 31 5.89 20.64 26.19
CA ALA A 31 5.58 19.33 26.75
C ALA A 31 5.19 19.42 28.23
N MET A 32 5.93 20.23 29.02
CA MET A 32 5.60 20.48 30.43
C MET A 32 4.28 21.26 30.64
N LEU A 33 3.85 22.06 29.65
CA LEU A 33 2.60 22.81 29.72
C LEU A 33 1.37 21.90 29.84
N GLY A 34 1.40 20.72 29.20
CA GLY A 34 0.35 19.70 29.28
C GLY A 34 0.08 19.26 30.72
N ASN A 35 1.11 19.22 31.56
CA ASN A 35 1.04 18.77 32.98
C ASN A 35 1.01 19.92 33.99
N ARG A 36 0.74 21.16 33.57
CA ARG A 36 0.83 22.34 34.45
C ARG A 36 -0.02 22.27 35.76
N PHE A 37 -1.10 21.51 35.74
CA PHE A 37 -1.96 21.28 36.91
C PHE A 37 -1.54 20.06 37.74
N ALA A 38 -0.65 19.23 37.23
CA ALA A 38 -0.14 18.04 37.89
C ALA A 38 1.40 18.02 37.81
N ARG A 39 2.02 19.02 38.50
CA ARG A 39 3.48 19.28 38.45
C ARG A 39 4.34 18.12 38.98
N TYR A 40 3.74 17.18 39.70
CA TYR A 40 4.36 15.95 40.18
C TYR A 40 4.42 14.85 39.11
N LYS A 41 3.70 15.01 37.99
CA LYS A 41 3.80 14.05 36.89
C LYS A 41 5.05 14.31 36.05
N GLU A 42 5.76 13.25 35.78
CA GLU A 42 6.92 13.29 34.89
C GLU A 42 6.48 13.62 33.47
N VAL A 43 7.34 14.31 32.76
CA VAL A 43 7.19 14.62 31.33
C VAL A 43 8.37 14.01 30.61
N LYS A 44 8.11 13.06 29.74
CA LYS A 44 9.11 12.42 28.89
C LYS A 44 9.62 13.43 27.87
N ILE A 45 10.91 13.78 27.91
CA ILE A 45 11.53 14.75 27.03
C ILE A 45 12.49 14.14 26.03
N ALA A 46 12.98 12.93 26.28
CA ALA A 46 13.81 12.16 25.37
C ALA A 46 13.64 10.67 25.65
N THR A 47 13.75 9.84 24.63
CA THR A 47 13.74 8.37 24.69
C THR A 47 14.99 7.84 24.03
N ASP A 48 15.37 6.59 24.31
CA ASP A 48 16.52 5.91 23.74
C ASP A 48 17.83 6.72 23.89
N VAL A 49 18.03 7.27 25.07
CA VAL A 49 19.22 8.08 25.37
C VAL A 49 20.44 7.17 25.56
N SER A 50 21.61 7.62 25.09
CA SER A 50 22.85 6.84 25.20
C SER A 50 23.29 6.65 26.66
N ASP A 51 24.02 5.55 26.95
CA ASP A 51 24.62 5.27 28.24
C ASP A 51 25.45 6.45 28.77
N LYS A 52 26.12 7.17 27.86
CA LYS A 52 26.87 8.40 28.19
C LYS A 52 25.94 9.48 28.74
N THR A 53 24.74 9.63 28.16
CA THR A 53 23.75 10.60 28.63
C THR A 53 23.17 10.19 29.98
N VAL A 54 22.90 8.87 30.17
CA VAL A 54 22.44 8.29 31.44
C VAL A 54 23.48 8.57 32.54
N ALA A 55 24.75 8.22 32.30
CA ALA A 55 25.84 8.45 33.23
C ALA A 55 25.97 9.95 33.57
N TYR A 56 25.94 10.82 32.56
CA TYR A 56 26.04 12.27 32.75
C TYR A 56 24.90 12.83 33.62
N VAL A 57 23.66 12.41 33.37
CA VAL A 57 22.51 12.85 34.14
C VAL A 57 22.62 12.39 35.60
N ASN A 58 22.99 11.11 35.81
CA ASN A 58 23.12 10.51 37.12
C ASN A 58 24.27 11.17 37.94
N GLU A 59 25.39 11.52 37.31
CA GLU A 59 26.51 12.21 37.96
C GLU A 59 26.18 13.67 38.32
N HIS A 60 25.24 14.32 37.63
CA HIS A 60 24.92 15.74 37.81
C HIS A 60 23.53 15.97 38.38
N MET A 61 22.89 14.99 39.04
CA MET A 61 21.56 15.13 39.63
C MET A 61 21.45 16.25 40.62
N ASP A 62 22.55 16.63 41.28
CA ASP A 62 22.63 17.77 42.17
C ASP A 62 22.43 19.13 41.47
N THR A 63 22.90 19.23 40.22
CA THR A 63 22.78 20.45 39.40
C THR A 63 21.61 20.41 38.43
N LEU A 64 21.20 19.22 38.00
CA LEU A 64 20.07 18.96 37.14
C LEU A 64 18.79 18.64 37.92
N SER A 65 18.45 19.47 38.89
CA SER A 65 17.29 19.23 39.74
C SER A 65 15.98 19.11 38.90
N GLY A 66 15.21 18.04 39.17
CA GLY A 66 13.94 17.77 38.49
C GLY A 66 14.09 17.03 37.16
N ILE A 67 15.27 16.50 36.89
CA ILE A 67 15.50 15.54 35.77
C ILE A 67 15.77 14.16 36.40
N SER A 68 15.15 13.13 35.85
CA SER A 68 15.39 11.72 36.18
C SER A 68 15.58 10.90 34.91
N VAL A 69 16.29 9.79 35.01
CA VAL A 69 16.36 8.76 33.98
C VAL A 69 15.62 7.56 34.50
N ASN A 70 14.67 7.08 33.76
CA ASN A 70 13.88 5.89 34.10
C ASN A 70 13.99 4.89 32.97
N GLU A 71 13.94 3.60 33.29
CA GLU A 71 13.76 2.55 32.30
C GLU A 71 12.32 2.58 31.76
N ASP A 72 12.20 2.42 30.46
CA ASP A 72 10.90 2.40 29.79
C ASP A 72 10.93 1.37 28.68
N MET A 73 9.77 0.85 28.31
CA MET A 73 9.63 -0.13 27.24
C MET A 73 9.38 0.61 25.93
N ILE A 74 10.15 0.25 24.90
CA ILE A 74 9.96 0.75 23.55
C ILE A 74 9.56 -0.39 22.61
N ARG A 75 8.71 -0.08 21.64
CA ARG A 75 8.33 -1.04 20.61
C ARG A 75 9.38 -1.04 19.51
N LYS A 76 9.93 -2.23 19.18
CA LYS A 76 10.86 -2.43 18.09
C LYS A 76 10.29 -3.46 17.14
N TYR A 77 10.14 -3.10 15.87
CA TYR A 77 9.62 -3.97 14.83
C TYR A 77 10.77 -4.56 14.02
N ASN A 78 11.08 -5.82 14.26
CA ASN A 78 11.99 -6.58 13.40
C ASN A 78 11.27 -6.84 12.06
N TYR A 79 12.01 -6.75 10.94
CA TYR A 79 11.44 -6.92 9.60
C TYR A 79 10.27 -5.96 9.31
N SER A 80 10.35 -4.75 9.83
CA SER A 80 9.29 -3.75 9.87
C SER A 80 8.57 -3.60 8.52
N GLU A 81 9.31 -3.43 7.43
CA GLU A 81 8.78 -3.24 6.08
C GLU A 81 7.93 -4.42 5.60
N TYR A 82 8.35 -5.65 5.90
CA TYR A 82 7.65 -6.85 5.45
C TYR A 82 6.38 -7.16 6.23
N PHE A 83 6.27 -6.63 7.45
CA PHE A 83 5.16 -6.90 8.37
C PHE A 83 4.29 -5.69 8.68
N SER A 84 4.62 -4.51 8.19
CA SER A 84 3.92 -3.27 8.53
C SER A 84 2.41 -3.32 8.33
N SER A 85 1.95 -3.93 7.25
CA SER A 85 0.54 -4.07 6.91
C SER A 85 -0.24 -5.08 7.79
N ILE A 86 0.48 -5.94 8.51
CA ILE A 86 -0.08 -6.98 9.40
C ILE A 86 0.00 -6.51 10.84
N ILE A 87 1.22 -6.24 11.33
CA ILE A 87 1.46 -5.88 12.73
C ILE A 87 0.95 -4.46 13.00
N GLY A 88 1.18 -3.55 12.06
CA GLY A 88 0.87 -2.13 12.27
C GLY A 88 1.94 -1.41 13.10
N TYR A 89 1.52 -0.51 13.96
CA TYR A 89 2.39 0.26 14.83
C TYR A 89 1.65 0.78 16.05
N THR A 90 2.40 1.18 17.08
CA THR A 90 1.87 1.83 18.30
C THR A 90 2.10 3.34 18.22
N GLY A 91 1.27 4.10 18.93
CA GLY A 91 1.40 5.55 19.00
C GLY A 91 0.59 6.18 20.14
N PRO A 92 0.72 7.48 20.38
CA PRO A 92 -0.03 8.17 21.44
C PRO A 92 -1.53 7.99 21.27
N ILE A 93 -2.23 7.74 22.37
CA ILE A 93 -3.69 7.60 22.40
C ILE A 93 -4.37 8.91 21.99
N SER A 94 -5.32 8.85 21.07
CA SER A 94 -6.17 10.00 20.72
C SER A 94 -7.33 10.14 21.71
N GLU A 95 -8.00 11.29 21.72
CA GLU A 95 -9.15 11.54 22.61
C GLU A 95 -10.30 10.56 22.34
N SER A 96 -10.55 10.22 21.09
CA SER A 96 -11.58 9.26 20.69
C SER A 96 -11.25 7.84 21.14
N GLU A 97 -9.99 7.40 20.95
CA GLU A 97 -9.49 6.11 21.43
C GLU A 97 -9.51 6.03 22.96
N TYR A 98 -9.06 7.09 23.63
CA TYR A 98 -9.13 7.17 25.09
C TYR A 98 -10.57 7.00 25.58
N THR A 99 -11.51 7.71 25.00
CA THR A 99 -12.93 7.61 25.37
C THR A 99 -13.46 6.18 25.21
N ALA A 100 -13.10 5.50 24.10
CA ALA A 100 -13.55 4.15 23.81
C ALA A 100 -12.88 3.10 24.71
N LEU A 101 -11.56 3.18 24.91
CA LEU A 101 -10.77 2.23 25.68
C LEU A 101 -10.99 2.40 27.19
N HIS A 102 -10.98 3.65 27.69
CA HIS A 102 -11.23 3.94 29.11
C HIS A 102 -12.64 3.53 29.57
N LYS A 103 -13.62 3.50 28.68
CA LYS A 103 -14.95 2.96 28.99
C LYS A 103 -14.89 1.46 29.27
N LYS A 104 -14.01 0.71 28.59
CA LYS A 104 -13.82 -0.73 28.74
C LYS A 104 -12.90 -1.08 29.91
N ASN A 105 -11.81 -0.35 30.05
CA ASN A 105 -10.84 -0.49 31.13
C ASN A 105 -10.44 0.89 31.65
N LYS A 106 -10.62 1.12 32.95
CA LYS A 106 -10.34 2.40 33.62
C LYS A 106 -8.86 2.72 33.81
N ASP A 107 -7.98 1.76 33.55
CA ASP A 107 -6.53 1.92 33.66
C ASP A 107 -5.94 2.72 32.50
N TYR A 108 -6.70 2.93 31.39
CA TYR A 108 -6.24 3.78 30.29
C TYR A 108 -6.22 5.26 30.72
N THR A 109 -5.12 5.91 30.38
CA THR A 109 -4.90 7.35 30.59
C THR A 109 -4.71 8.08 29.27
N GLN A 110 -4.80 9.40 29.27
CA GLN A 110 -4.60 10.22 28.05
C GLN A 110 -3.14 10.29 27.57
N ASN A 111 -2.20 9.72 28.33
CA ASN A 111 -0.79 9.71 27.98
C ASN A 111 -0.31 8.31 27.54
N ASP A 112 -1.22 7.35 27.46
CA ASP A 112 -0.86 5.98 27.08
C ASP A 112 -0.47 5.90 25.60
N THR A 113 0.37 4.93 25.29
CA THR A 113 0.64 4.48 23.94
C THR A 113 -0.24 3.27 23.65
N VAL A 114 -0.88 3.25 22.49
CA VAL A 114 -1.81 2.20 22.08
C VAL A 114 -1.54 1.76 20.65
N GLY A 115 -2.00 0.57 20.29
CA GLY A 115 -1.97 0.10 18.90
C GLY A 115 -2.81 0.98 17.96
N LYS A 116 -2.22 1.46 16.89
CA LYS A 116 -2.85 2.39 15.92
C LYS A 116 -3.38 1.69 14.68
N ALA A 117 -2.80 0.56 14.32
CA ALA A 117 -3.16 -0.21 13.15
C ALA A 117 -2.84 -1.70 13.35
N GLY A 118 -3.35 -2.56 12.47
CA GLY A 118 -2.99 -3.96 12.40
C GLY A 118 -3.31 -4.76 13.67
N LEU A 119 -2.47 -5.74 13.96
CA LEU A 119 -2.61 -6.60 15.14
C LEU A 119 -2.32 -5.87 16.44
N GLU A 120 -1.44 -4.87 16.44
CA GLU A 120 -1.22 -3.99 17.59
C GLU A 120 -2.54 -3.35 18.06
N GLN A 121 -3.35 -2.86 17.13
CA GLN A 121 -4.66 -2.28 17.43
C GLN A 121 -5.68 -3.35 17.84
N TYR A 122 -5.73 -4.47 17.15
CA TYR A 122 -6.75 -5.49 17.40
C TYR A 122 -6.53 -6.20 18.74
N TYR A 123 -5.27 -6.53 19.06
CA TYR A 123 -4.89 -7.23 20.28
C TYR A 123 -4.37 -6.30 21.38
N GLU A 124 -4.63 -4.99 21.30
CA GLU A 124 -4.23 -3.96 22.28
C GLU A 124 -4.44 -4.41 23.73
N THR A 125 -5.59 -5.00 24.06
CA THR A 125 -5.93 -5.42 25.42
C THR A 125 -5.09 -6.59 25.97
N TYR A 126 -4.49 -7.37 25.10
CA TYR A 126 -3.56 -8.45 25.44
C TYR A 126 -2.11 -7.93 25.49
N LEU A 127 -1.73 -7.10 24.53
CA LEU A 127 -0.36 -6.63 24.34
C LEU A 127 0.05 -5.50 25.31
N ARG A 128 -0.91 -4.78 25.86
CA ARG A 128 -0.66 -3.60 26.72
C ARG A 128 0.00 -3.94 28.06
N GLY A 129 -0.31 -5.08 28.67
CA GLY A 129 0.12 -5.41 30.03
C GLY A 129 -0.61 -4.60 31.12
N LYS A 130 0.05 -4.40 32.23
CA LYS A 130 -0.48 -3.64 33.38
C LYS A 130 0.54 -2.60 33.79
N ASN A 131 0.07 -1.36 33.97
CA ASN A 131 0.90 -0.27 34.46
C ASN A 131 1.36 -0.53 35.90
N GLY A 132 2.60 -0.21 36.20
CA GLY A 132 3.05 -0.10 37.58
C GLY A 132 2.37 1.09 38.31
N GLU A 133 2.34 1.06 39.63
CA GLU A 133 1.78 2.13 40.45
C GLU A 133 2.76 2.52 41.54
N GLN A 134 3.01 3.80 41.67
CA GLN A 134 3.80 4.34 42.78
C GLN A 134 2.98 5.36 43.59
N LYS A 135 2.89 5.15 44.92
CA LYS A 135 2.25 6.06 45.83
C LYS A 135 3.31 6.80 46.61
N PHE A 136 3.21 8.12 46.66
CA PHE A 136 4.20 8.96 47.33
C PHE A 136 3.56 10.21 47.95
N TYR A 137 4.21 10.78 48.95
CA TYR A 137 3.91 12.12 49.46
C TYR A 137 4.64 13.17 48.60
N ILE A 138 3.99 14.31 48.40
CA ILE A 138 4.58 15.50 47.80
C ILE A 138 4.62 16.65 48.79
N ASP A 139 5.67 17.49 48.71
CA ASP A 139 5.77 18.72 49.49
C ASP A 139 4.90 19.84 48.85
N ASN A 140 4.86 21.00 49.49
CA ASN A 140 4.07 22.16 49.05
C ASN A 140 4.55 22.80 47.75
N VAL A 141 5.70 22.38 47.21
CA VAL A 141 6.23 22.79 45.89
C VAL A 141 6.14 21.67 44.85
N GLY A 142 5.54 20.52 45.21
CA GLY A 142 5.29 19.41 44.29
C GLY A 142 6.46 18.43 44.14
N ARG A 143 7.43 18.41 45.07
CA ARG A 143 8.51 17.43 45.09
C ARG A 143 8.10 16.18 45.84
N ILE A 144 8.51 15.00 45.34
CA ILE A 144 8.32 13.75 46.10
C ILE A 144 9.15 13.79 47.37
N SER A 145 8.50 13.65 48.53
CA SER A 145 9.14 13.65 49.86
C SER A 145 9.35 12.23 50.37
N GLU A 146 8.45 11.30 50.08
CA GLU A 146 8.52 9.93 50.56
C GLU A 146 7.71 9.02 49.61
N ILE A 147 8.25 7.84 49.24
CA ILE A 147 7.54 6.80 48.52
C ILE A 147 6.90 5.85 49.53
N ILE A 148 5.57 5.74 49.49
CA ILE A 148 4.78 4.91 50.41
C ILE A 148 4.74 3.46 49.93
N SER A 149 4.52 3.27 48.62
CA SER A 149 4.48 1.96 47.97
C SER A 149 4.82 2.06 46.49
N SER A 150 5.42 1.00 45.95
CA SER A 150 5.69 0.83 44.56
C SER A 150 5.25 -0.57 44.12
N THR A 151 4.58 -0.68 43.00
CA THR A 151 4.24 -1.94 42.34
C THR A 151 4.79 -1.87 40.91
N ASP A 152 5.54 -2.87 40.51
CA ASP A 152 6.18 -2.92 39.18
C ASP A 152 5.12 -3.12 38.08
N SER A 153 5.43 -2.67 36.88
CA SER A 153 4.64 -2.97 35.69
C SER A 153 4.72 -4.45 35.31
N VAL A 154 3.69 -4.96 34.68
CA VAL A 154 3.63 -6.34 34.16
C VAL A 154 3.53 -6.27 32.65
N ALA A 155 4.43 -6.97 31.97
CA ALA A 155 4.41 -7.07 30.50
C ALA A 155 3.07 -7.62 29.96
N GLY A 156 2.74 -7.29 28.75
CA GLY A 156 1.59 -7.86 28.07
C GLY A 156 1.81 -9.31 27.67
N ASP A 157 0.78 -9.92 27.15
CA ASP A 157 0.81 -11.30 26.68
C ASP A 157 1.59 -11.41 25.36
N ASP A 158 2.23 -12.57 25.13
CA ASP A 158 2.89 -12.89 23.88
C ASP A 158 1.86 -13.37 22.83
N LEU A 159 1.85 -12.74 21.69
CA LEU A 159 1.01 -13.11 20.54
C LEU A 159 1.85 -13.88 19.51
N TYR A 160 1.51 -15.14 19.30
CA TYR A 160 2.12 -15.99 18.27
C TYR A 160 1.23 -16.01 17.04
N LEU A 161 1.84 -15.77 15.88
CA LEU A 161 1.13 -15.77 14.58
C LEU A 161 1.33 -17.10 13.85
N SER A 162 0.43 -17.40 12.91
CA SER A 162 0.57 -18.51 11.96
C SER A 162 1.56 -18.21 10.83
N ILE A 163 1.93 -16.95 10.66
CA ILE A 163 2.82 -16.49 9.60
C ILE A 163 4.25 -16.98 9.87
N ASP A 164 4.85 -17.53 8.83
CA ASP A 164 6.27 -17.85 8.77
C ASP A 164 7.04 -16.58 8.36
N ALA A 165 7.96 -16.12 9.19
CA ALA A 165 8.65 -14.85 8.99
C ALA A 165 9.56 -14.85 7.76
N ASP A 166 10.25 -15.98 7.50
CA ASP A 166 11.14 -16.09 6.35
C ASP A 166 10.36 -16.22 5.05
N LEU A 167 9.27 -16.99 5.06
CA LEU A 167 8.34 -17.07 3.92
C LEU A 167 7.69 -15.71 3.63
N GLN A 168 7.31 -14.96 4.67
CA GLN A 168 6.76 -13.59 4.52
C GLN A 168 7.76 -12.68 3.81
N LYS A 169 9.02 -12.67 4.29
CA LYS A 169 10.10 -11.89 3.67
C LYS A 169 10.38 -12.34 2.24
N ALA A 170 10.52 -13.65 2.01
CA ALA A 170 10.77 -14.19 0.68
C ALA A 170 9.62 -13.86 -0.30
N THR A 171 8.37 -13.96 0.16
CA THR A 171 7.19 -13.60 -0.63
C THR A 171 7.18 -12.11 -1.00
N TYR A 172 7.55 -11.23 -0.05
CA TYR A 172 7.68 -9.79 -0.32
C TYR A 172 8.75 -9.52 -1.39
N LEU A 173 9.93 -10.11 -1.23
CA LEU A 173 11.03 -9.94 -2.17
C LEU A 173 10.71 -10.54 -3.56
N ALA A 174 10.09 -11.72 -3.62
CA ALA A 174 9.66 -12.33 -4.89
C ALA A 174 8.67 -11.42 -5.64
N LEU A 175 7.74 -10.79 -4.93
CA LEU A 175 6.78 -9.86 -5.51
C LEU A 175 7.46 -8.56 -5.97
N GLN A 176 8.35 -7.99 -5.17
CA GLN A 176 9.14 -6.81 -5.51
C GLN A 176 10.02 -7.04 -6.74
N ASN A 177 10.73 -8.17 -6.79
CA ASN A 177 11.59 -8.55 -7.91
C ASN A 177 10.79 -8.67 -9.21
N GLU A 178 9.66 -9.35 -9.18
CA GLU A 178 8.80 -9.49 -10.36
C GLU A 178 8.25 -8.13 -10.83
N ILE A 179 7.80 -7.27 -9.93
CA ILE A 179 7.34 -5.93 -10.28
C ILE A 179 8.49 -5.11 -10.88
N ALA A 180 9.71 -5.20 -10.33
CA ALA A 180 10.89 -4.51 -10.87
C ALA A 180 11.24 -5.03 -12.27
N ALA A 181 11.16 -6.35 -12.51
CA ALA A 181 11.38 -6.95 -13.83
C ALA A 181 10.34 -6.47 -14.87
N ILE A 182 9.07 -6.34 -14.47
CA ILE A 182 8.02 -5.78 -15.34
C ILE A 182 8.34 -4.33 -15.69
N VAL A 183 8.67 -3.49 -14.72
CA VAL A 183 9.02 -2.07 -14.95
C VAL A 183 10.23 -1.96 -15.86
N TYR A 184 11.30 -2.72 -15.57
CA TYR A 184 12.51 -2.76 -16.40
C TYR A 184 12.20 -3.15 -17.86
N SER A 185 11.43 -4.23 -18.06
CA SER A 185 11.06 -4.72 -19.39
C SER A 185 10.25 -3.69 -20.18
N ASN A 186 9.31 -3.01 -19.51
CA ASN A 186 8.47 -1.98 -20.14
C ASN A 186 9.24 -0.68 -20.45
N ILE A 187 10.25 -0.32 -19.65
CA ILE A 187 11.17 0.79 -20.00
C ILE A 187 12.04 0.38 -21.20
N LYS A 188 12.48 -0.88 -21.23
CA LYS A 188 13.32 -1.40 -22.34
C LYS A 188 12.54 -1.41 -23.66
N SER A 189 11.28 -1.86 -23.65
CA SER A 189 10.39 -1.89 -24.83
C SER A 189 9.88 -0.49 -25.24
N GLY A 190 9.89 0.47 -24.35
CA GLY A 190 9.36 1.83 -24.56
C GLY A 190 7.88 1.99 -24.23
N GLU A 191 7.22 0.96 -23.65
CA GLU A 191 5.86 1.07 -23.10
C GLU A 191 5.81 2.06 -21.92
N ILE A 192 6.89 2.07 -21.12
CA ILE A 192 7.12 3.13 -20.13
C ILE A 192 8.20 4.07 -20.71
N PRO A 193 7.86 5.30 -21.07
CA PRO A 193 8.82 6.26 -21.54
C PRO A 193 9.89 6.55 -20.47
N ILE A 194 11.17 6.62 -20.85
CA ILE A 194 12.23 6.92 -19.89
C ILE A 194 12.07 8.31 -19.24
N ASN A 195 11.39 9.24 -19.89
CA ASN A 195 11.08 10.54 -19.30
C ASN A 195 10.16 10.42 -18.10
N ASP A 196 9.25 9.43 -18.09
CA ASP A 196 8.35 9.20 -16.95
C ASP A 196 9.16 8.72 -15.73
N VAL A 197 10.24 7.94 -15.95
CA VAL A 197 11.16 7.56 -14.88
C VAL A 197 11.87 8.79 -14.31
N TYR A 198 12.38 9.70 -15.18
CA TYR A 198 13.03 10.92 -14.73
C TYR A 198 12.09 11.82 -13.94
N THR A 199 10.86 11.98 -14.40
CA THR A 199 9.85 12.80 -13.71
C THR A 199 9.40 12.15 -12.40
N ALA A 200 9.31 10.81 -12.35
CA ALA A 200 8.95 10.05 -11.16
C ALA A 200 9.94 10.25 -10.00
N LEU A 201 11.24 10.43 -10.28
CA LEU A 201 12.25 10.69 -9.24
C LEU A 201 11.91 11.90 -8.37
N ILE A 202 11.33 12.95 -8.96
CA ILE A 202 10.85 14.12 -8.21
C ILE A 202 9.40 13.97 -7.82
N GLY A 203 8.56 13.45 -8.72
CA GLY A 203 7.11 13.31 -8.55
C GLY A 203 6.71 12.48 -7.33
N ASN A 204 7.48 11.44 -6.99
CA ASN A 204 7.26 10.61 -5.80
C ASN A 204 8.36 10.81 -4.73
N SER A 205 9.02 11.96 -4.73
CA SER A 205 10.00 12.38 -3.70
C SER A 205 11.19 11.45 -3.49
N VAL A 206 11.58 10.65 -4.47
CA VAL A 206 12.86 9.92 -4.43
C VAL A 206 14.00 10.95 -4.30
N ILE A 207 13.90 12.05 -5.06
CA ILE A 207 14.70 13.25 -4.89
C ILE A 207 13.91 14.27 -4.06
N ASN A 208 14.42 14.60 -2.87
CA ASN A 208 13.83 15.62 -2.01
C ASN A 208 14.20 17.03 -2.50
N THR A 209 13.24 17.70 -3.13
CA THR A 209 13.46 19.06 -3.68
C THR A 209 13.63 20.15 -2.61
N GLU A 210 13.17 19.93 -1.37
CA GLU A 210 13.39 20.87 -0.26
C GLU A 210 14.86 20.92 0.15
N HIS A 211 15.58 19.79 -0.01
CA HIS A 211 17.02 19.73 0.26
C HIS A 211 17.83 20.72 -0.57
N PHE A 212 17.38 21.06 -1.78
CA PHE A 212 18.06 22.01 -2.68
C PHE A 212 18.28 23.40 -2.04
N SER A 213 17.44 23.77 -1.07
CA SER A 213 17.54 25.04 -0.34
C SER A 213 18.38 24.97 0.93
N LYS A 214 18.80 23.78 1.37
CA LYS A 214 19.57 23.60 2.61
C LYS A 214 21.02 24.05 2.42
N SER A 215 21.67 24.38 3.52
CA SER A 215 23.09 24.82 3.51
C SER A 215 24.04 23.75 2.98
N LYS A 216 23.69 22.47 3.15
CA LYS A 216 24.45 21.29 2.71
C LYS A 216 24.16 20.87 1.27
N ALA A 217 23.27 21.55 0.55
CA ALA A 217 22.96 21.22 -0.83
C ALA A 217 24.19 21.26 -1.72
N SER A 218 24.30 20.32 -2.65
CA SER A 218 25.41 20.24 -3.63
C SER A 218 25.35 21.38 -4.65
N ASP A 219 26.41 21.56 -5.41
CA ASP A 219 26.44 22.56 -6.50
C ASP A 219 25.42 22.18 -7.62
N THR A 220 25.20 20.88 -7.85
CA THR A 220 24.18 20.40 -8.79
C THR A 220 22.79 20.81 -8.33
N GLU A 221 22.45 20.57 -7.06
CA GLU A 221 21.17 20.95 -6.48
C GLU A 221 20.92 22.45 -6.51
N LYS A 222 21.95 23.26 -6.13
CA LYS A 222 21.87 24.73 -6.18
C LYS A 222 21.67 25.25 -7.61
N SER A 223 22.29 24.61 -8.59
CA SER A 223 22.10 24.93 -10.01
C SER A 223 20.66 24.69 -10.43
N VAL A 224 20.11 23.51 -10.11
CA VAL A 224 18.71 23.18 -10.39
C VAL A 224 17.75 24.13 -9.70
N LEU A 225 17.97 24.46 -8.42
CA LEU A 225 17.16 25.44 -7.69
C LEU A 225 17.16 26.82 -8.33
N SER A 226 18.31 27.27 -8.86
CA SER A 226 18.42 28.57 -9.55
C SER A 226 17.51 28.65 -10.78
N VAL A 227 17.51 27.58 -11.62
CA VAL A 227 16.65 27.49 -12.80
C VAL A 227 15.18 27.41 -12.37
N PHE A 228 14.87 26.58 -11.34
CA PHE A 228 13.53 26.46 -10.79
C PHE A 228 12.95 27.80 -10.33
N LYS A 229 13.69 28.61 -9.56
CA LYS A 229 13.18 29.90 -9.09
C LYS A 229 12.79 30.84 -10.25
N SER A 230 13.57 30.81 -11.34
CA SER A 230 13.25 31.59 -12.55
C SER A 230 11.95 31.05 -13.21
N ARG A 231 11.84 29.71 -13.31
CA ARG A 231 10.67 29.06 -13.89
C ARG A 231 9.42 29.30 -13.08
N GLN A 232 9.48 29.10 -11.76
CA GLN A 232 8.36 29.35 -10.82
C GLN A 232 7.82 30.76 -10.95
N LYS A 233 8.70 31.75 -11.05
CA LYS A 233 8.27 33.15 -11.26
C LYS A 233 7.46 33.31 -12.57
N THR A 234 7.88 32.64 -13.63
CA THR A 234 7.18 32.67 -14.93
C THR A 234 5.83 31.96 -14.82
N THR A 235 5.77 30.77 -14.22
CA THR A 235 4.55 30.00 -13.99
C THR A 235 3.55 30.77 -13.16
N LEU A 236 3.95 31.33 -12.01
CA LEU A 236 3.07 32.16 -11.19
C LEU A 236 2.51 33.39 -11.95
N GLY A 237 3.32 33.98 -12.85
CA GLY A 237 2.87 35.06 -13.73
C GLY A 237 1.80 34.61 -14.72
N LYS A 238 1.95 33.45 -15.33
CA LYS A 238 0.95 32.84 -16.23
C LYS A 238 -0.35 32.52 -15.49
N ILE A 239 -0.29 31.81 -14.35
CA ILE A 239 -1.47 31.48 -13.54
C ILE A 239 -2.21 32.75 -13.15
N LYS A 240 -1.51 33.80 -12.74
CA LYS A 240 -2.12 35.09 -12.46
C LYS A 240 -2.84 35.65 -13.69
N GLN A 241 -2.26 35.55 -14.87
CA GLN A 241 -2.89 36.02 -16.13
C GLN A 241 -4.15 35.21 -16.43
N GLU A 242 -4.11 33.87 -16.33
CA GLU A 242 -5.27 33.02 -16.56
C GLU A 242 -6.40 33.30 -15.56
N LEU A 243 -6.09 33.55 -14.29
CA LEU A 243 -7.09 33.91 -13.29
C LEU A 243 -7.68 35.31 -13.51
N THR A 244 -6.92 36.28 -14.01
CA THR A 244 -7.38 37.68 -14.07
C THR A 244 -7.84 38.15 -15.44
N SER A 245 -7.20 37.69 -16.51
CA SER A 245 -7.31 38.30 -17.84
C SER A 245 -7.75 37.38 -18.97
N SER A 246 -7.53 36.05 -18.81
CA SER A 246 -7.82 35.10 -19.88
C SER A 246 -9.24 34.56 -19.83
N PRO A 247 -9.96 34.51 -20.93
CA PRO A 247 -11.25 33.85 -21.08
C PRO A 247 -11.14 32.46 -21.69
N GLU A 248 -9.91 31.92 -21.91
CA GLU A 248 -9.69 30.70 -22.66
C GLU A 248 -10.18 29.47 -21.88
N ALA A 249 -10.83 28.55 -22.57
CA ALA A 249 -11.27 27.29 -21.99
C ALA A 249 -10.06 26.39 -21.68
N LEU A 250 -10.14 25.62 -20.59
CA LEU A 250 -9.02 24.84 -20.08
C LEU A 250 -8.50 23.82 -21.12
N ASN A 251 -9.37 23.23 -21.94
CA ASN A 251 -9.01 22.29 -23.01
C ASN A 251 -8.26 22.92 -24.21
N THR A 252 -8.13 24.26 -24.25
CA THR A 252 -7.33 24.98 -25.25
C THR A 252 -5.94 25.36 -24.74
N MET A 253 -5.67 25.14 -23.46
CA MET A 253 -4.41 25.44 -22.80
C MET A 253 -3.41 24.29 -22.96
N SER A 254 -2.14 24.53 -22.60
CA SER A 254 -1.14 23.47 -22.57
C SER A 254 -1.38 22.49 -21.42
N ASP A 255 -0.90 21.24 -21.56
CA ASP A 255 -0.98 20.21 -20.53
C ASP A 255 -0.42 20.70 -19.18
N GLU A 256 0.68 21.48 -19.19
CA GLU A 256 1.25 22.10 -17.99
C GLU A 256 0.22 22.97 -17.26
N VAL A 257 -0.50 23.84 -17.96
CA VAL A 257 -1.49 24.73 -17.36
C VAL A 257 -2.71 23.93 -16.89
N LEU A 258 -3.07 22.89 -17.62
CA LEU A 258 -4.15 21.96 -17.24
C LEU A 258 -3.82 21.26 -15.89
N ASP A 259 -2.62 20.71 -15.77
CA ASP A 259 -2.19 20.05 -14.55
C ASP A 259 -2.08 21.03 -13.37
N GLU A 260 -1.54 22.23 -13.62
CA GLU A 260 -1.45 23.31 -12.63
C GLU A 260 -2.84 23.69 -12.08
N PHE A 261 -3.86 23.89 -12.95
CA PHE A 261 -5.20 24.21 -12.49
C PHE A 261 -5.95 23.03 -11.91
N THR A 262 -5.70 21.81 -12.36
CA THR A 262 -6.22 20.59 -11.74
C THR A 262 -5.73 20.49 -10.29
N TYR A 263 -4.45 20.75 -10.06
CA TYR A 263 -3.88 20.79 -8.72
C TYR A 263 -4.47 21.93 -7.87
N ILE A 264 -4.56 23.15 -8.41
CA ILE A 264 -5.14 24.32 -7.70
C ILE A 264 -6.56 24.02 -7.20
N ILE A 265 -7.40 23.42 -8.03
CA ILE A 265 -8.77 23.07 -7.64
C ILE A 265 -8.79 21.97 -6.57
N SER A 266 -7.86 21.01 -6.63
CA SER A 266 -7.70 20.00 -5.56
C SER A 266 -7.28 20.67 -4.25
N MET A 267 -6.25 21.48 -4.27
CA MET A 267 -5.75 22.26 -3.13
C MET A 267 -6.88 23.07 -2.47
N LEU A 268 -7.69 23.80 -3.26
CA LEU A 268 -8.83 24.56 -2.71
C LEU A 268 -9.88 23.68 -2.03
N LYS A 269 -10.08 22.45 -2.50
CA LYS A 269 -10.99 21.47 -1.86
C LYS A 269 -10.40 20.90 -0.58
N ASP A 270 -9.12 20.58 -0.58
CA ASP A 270 -8.41 20.01 0.57
C ASP A 270 -8.28 21.05 1.70
N ASP A 271 -8.06 22.32 1.34
CA ASP A 271 -8.05 23.47 2.26
C ASP A 271 -9.48 23.88 2.71
N GLN A 272 -10.53 23.22 2.22
CA GLN A 272 -11.94 23.53 2.48
C GLN A 272 -12.36 24.97 2.04
N VAL A 273 -11.58 25.60 1.19
CA VAL A 273 -11.94 26.87 0.54
C VAL A 273 -13.00 26.64 -0.54
N LEU A 274 -12.88 25.55 -1.29
CA LEU A 274 -13.92 25.06 -2.20
C LEU A 274 -14.65 23.88 -1.53
N LEU A 275 -15.89 24.12 -1.11
CA LEU A 275 -16.73 23.21 -0.32
C LEU A 275 -17.21 22.02 -1.16
N LYS A 276 -16.45 20.94 -1.17
CA LYS A 276 -16.70 19.75 -1.99
C LYS A 276 -18.13 19.19 -1.85
N ASN A 277 -18.70 19.22 -0.65
CA ASN A 277 -20.03 18.69 -0.36
C ASN A 277 -21.18 19.59 -0.84
N GLU A 278 -20.91 20.87 -1.10
CA GLU A 278 -21.89 21.85 -1.60
C GLU A 278 -21.97 21.87 -3.13
N ILE A 279 -21.00 21.25 -3.81
CA ILE A 279 -20.94 21.21 -5.28
C ILE A 279 -22.02 20.29 -5.82
N ASP A 280 -22.99 20.88 -6.56
CA ASP A 280 -23.93 20.10 -7.35
C ASP A 280 -23.21 19.53 -8.59
N THR A 281 -22.92 18.25 -8.56
CA THR A 281 -22.24 17.58 -9.68
C THR A 281 -23.11 17.40 -10.92
N SER A 282 -24.42 17.63 -10.83
CA SER A 282 -25.36 17.67 -11.98
C SER A 282 -25.47 19.05 -12.64
N ASP A 283 -24.90 20.08 -12.00
CA ASP A 283 -24.93 21.46 -12.51
C ASP A 283 -24.24 21.58 -13.87
N SER A 284 -24.85 22.37 -14.75
CA SER A 284 -24.40 22.51 -16.14
C SER A 284 -23.03 23.19 -16.29
N VAL A 285 -22.68 24.13 -15.39
CA VAL A 285 -21.37 24.81 -15.40
C VAL A 285 -20.30 23.89 -14.79
N TYR A 286 -20.68 23.16 -13.74
CA TYR A 286 -19.78 22.10 -13.22
C TYR A 286 -19.47 21.06 -14.30
N GLN A 287 -20.45 20.60 -15.08
CA GLN A 287 -20.21 19.66 -16.18
C GLN A 287 -19.32 20.26 -17.28
N LYS A 288 -19.49 21.53 -17.62
CA LYS A 288 -18.60 22.23 -18.58
C LYS A 288 -17.18 22.34 -18.04
N TRP A 289 -17.01 22.58 -16.73
CA TRP A 289 -15.69 22.57 -16.09
C TRP A 289 -15.07 21.18 -16.13
N LYS A 290 -15.82 20.14 -15.77
CA LYS A 290 -15.38 18.74 -15.85
C LYS A 290 -14.94 18.35 -17.26
N ASP A 291 -15.67 18.85 -18.27
CA ASP A 291 -15.33 18.66 -19.69
C ASP A 291 -14.25 19.64 -20.18
N GLN A 292 -13.65 20.45 -19.29
CA GLN A 292 -12.62 21.45 -19.59
C GLN A 292 -13.05 22.52 -20.61
N LYS A 293 -14.34 22.80 -20.76
CA LYS A 293 -14.93 23.70 -21.79
C LYS A 293 -15.06 25.14 -21.33
N ILE A 294 -14.69 25.50 -20.14
CA ILE A 294 -14.72 26.86 -19.58
C ILE A 294 -13.38 27.22 -18.96
N SER A 295 -13.14 28.52 -18.76
CA SER A 295 -11.90 29.01 -18.15
C SER A 295 -11.88 28.80 -16.62
N PRO A 296 -10.71 28.73 -15.99
CA PRO A 296 -10.59 28.73 -14.52
C PRO A 296 -11.27 29.93 -13.88
N LYS A 297 -11.17 31.12 -14.52
CA LYS A 297 -11.81 32.36 -14.08
C LYS A 297 -13.32 32.19 -14.05
N GLU A 298 -13.89 31.69 -15.13
CA GLU A 298 -15.36 31.52 -15.27
C GLU A 298 -15.86 30.53 -14.20
N TYR A 299 -15.20 29.40 -14.04
CA TYR A 299 -15.57 28.39 -13.06
C TYR A 299 -15.50 28.91 -11.63
N LEU A 300 -14.39 29.54 -11.22
CA LEU A 300 -14.22 30.03 -9.85
C LEU A 300 -15.21 31.21 -9.54
N ASN A 301 -15.48 32.09 -10.48
CA ASN A 301 -16.54 33.10 -10.30
C ASN A 301 -17.91 32.44 -10.12
N TYR A 302 -18.22 31.42 -10.89
CA TYR A 302 -19.45 30.65 -10.72
C TYR A 302 -19.53 30.00 -9.34
N CYS A 303 -18.47 29.38 -8.87
CA CYS A 303 -18.41 28.81 -7.52
C CYS A 303 -18.72 29.83 -6.42
N ILE A 304 -18.26 31.08 -6.57
CA ILE A 304 -18.61 32.17 -5.64
C ILE A 304 -20.10 32.45 -5.68
N THR A 305 -20.70 32.57 -6.89
CA THR A 305 -22.14 32.86 -7.04
C THR A 305 -23.06 31.77 -6.52
N GLN A 306 -22.57 30.52 -6.52
CA GLN A 306 -23.29 29.36 -5.99
C GLN A 306 -23.03 29.11 -4.50
N HIS A 307 -22.24 29.95 -3.85
CA HIS A 307 -21.82 29.78 -2.45
C HIS A 307 -21.05 28.48 -2.20
N TRP A 308 -20.29 27.97 -3.21
CA TRP A 308 -19.41 26.83 -3.07
C TRP A 308 -18.03 27.22 -2.51
N ILE A 309 -17.75 28.51 -2.32
CA ILE A 309 -16.53 29.03 -1.71
C ILE A 309 -16.81 29.45 -0.27
N ASP A 310 -16.01 28.94 0.67
CA ASP A 310 -15.97 29.40 2.06
C ASP A 310 -15.16 30.70 2.15
N ILE A 311 -15.87 31.83 2.24
CA ILE A 311 -15.24 33.14 2.30
C ILE A 311 -14.57 33.42 3.65
N SER A 312 -14.89 32.67 4.70
CA SER A 312 -14.26 32.82 6.02
C SER A 312 -12.75 32.47 5.98
N GLN A 313 -12.33 31.64 5.02
CA GLN A 313 -10.93 31.30 4.78
C GLN A 313 -10.18 32.41 4.01
N LEU A 314 -10.89 33.35 3.44
CA LEU A 314 -10.35 34.46 2.67
C LEU A 314 -10.24 35.73 3.52
N ASN A 315 -9.25 36.56 3.26
CA ASN A 315 -9.08 37.81 3.99
C ASN A 315 -10.01 38.91 3.40
N VAL A 316 -11.30 38.76 3.63
CA VAL A 316 -12.37 39.71 3.19
C VAL A 316 -13.32 40.04 4.35
N ASP A 317 -14.02 41.17 4.26
CA ASP A 317 -15.12 41.48 5.18
C ASP A 317 -16.37 40.69 4.76
N GLU A 318 -16.71 39.65 5.52
CA GLU A 318 -17.83 38.74 5.24
C GLU A 318 -19.18 39.45 5.08
N LYS A 319 -19.35 40.65 5.68
CA LYS A 319 -20.62 41.41 5.66
C LYS A 319 -20.79 42.32 4.44
N TYR A 320 -19.71 42.78 3.86
CA TYR A 320 -19.69 43.86 2.91
C TYR A 320 -18.98 43.59 1.59
N ALA A 321 -18.22 42.48 1.49
CA ALA A 321 -17.50 42.15 0.27
C ALA A 321 -18.45 41.81 -0.89
N ASP A 322 -18.24 42.42 -2.03
CA ASP A 322 -18.89 42.01 -3.26
C ASP A 322 -18.18 40.82 -3.92
N SER A 323 -18.84 40.26 -4.96
CA SER A 323 -18.28 39.08 -5.65
C SER A 323 -16.92 39.34 -6.30
N THR A 324 -16.58 40.55 -6.67
CA THR A 324 -15.30 40.93 -7.26
C THR A 324 -14.23 40.98 -6.21
N GLU A 325 -14.51 41.53 -5.02
CA GLU A 325 -13.61 41.55 -3.89
C GLU A 325 -13.31 40.14 -3.39
N VAL A 326 -14.32 39.28 -3.32
CA VAL A 326 -14.17 37.85 -2.96
C VAL A 326 -13.29 37.13 -4.00
N TYR A 327 -13.52 37.37 -5.29
CA TYR A 327 -12.70 36.76 -6.35
C TYR A 327 -11.26 37.24 -6.30
N ASP A 328 -10.99 38.51 -6.08
CA ASP A 328 -9.66 39.06 -5.94
C ASP A 328 -8.92 38.47 -4.72
N ALA A 329 -9.65 38.25 -3.61
CA ALA A 329 -9.10 37.63 -2.42
C ALA A 329 -8.78 36.13 -2.66
N LEU A 330 -9.65 35.41 -3.37
CA LEU A 330 -9.42 34.02 -3.79
C LEU A 330 -8.17 33.92 -4.69
N CYS A 331 -8.01 34.80 -5.66
CA CYS A 331 -6.81 34.84 -6.50
C CYS A 331 -5.54 35.08 -5.70
N LYS A 332 -5.57 35.99 -4.71
CA LYS A 332 -4.44 36.22 -3.81
C LYS A 332 -4.14 35.01 -2.93
N TYR A 333 -5.18 34.34 -2.43
CA TYR A 333 -5.06 33.10 -1.67
C TYR A 333 -4.34 32.02 -2.49
N ILE A 334 -4.83 31.74 -3.70
CA ILE A 334 -4.24 30.77 -4.63
C ILE A 334 -2.76 31.09 -4.85
N LEU A 335 -2.43 32.29 -5.32
CA LEU A 335 -1.03 32.67 -5.65
C LEU A 335 -0.08 32.67 -4.46
N LYS A 336 -0.60 32.94 -3.25
CA LYS A 336 0.18 32.88 -2.02
C LYS A 336 0.55 31.44 -1.67
N ASN A 337 -0.45 30.53 -1.71
CA ASN A 337 -0.28 29.15 -1.28
C ASN A 337 0.57 28.34 -2.27
N ILE A 338 0.26 28.35 -3.57
CA ILE A 338 1.03 27.60 -4.58
C ILE A 338 2.49 28.03 -4.67
N LYS A 339 2.84 29.21 -4.21
CA LYS A 339 4.21 29.72 -4.23
C LYS A 339 5.15 28.92 -3.29
N THR A 340 4.62 28.43 -2.19
CA THR A 340 5.38 27.69 -1.17
C THR A 340 4.98 26.23 -1.08
N ASP A 341 4.06 25.79 -1.92
CA ASP A 341 3.54 24.46 -1.97
C ASP A 341 4.53 23.50 -2.64
N THR A 342 4.90 22.42 -1.94
CA THR A 342 5.88 21.43 -2.41
C THR A 342 5.30 20.59 -3.55
N GLU A 343 4.05 20.16 -3.46
CA GLU A 343 3.42 19.34 -4.49
C GLU A 343 3.21 20.14 -5.78
N PHE A 344 2.79 21.39 -5.68
CA PHE A 344 2.73 22.29 -6.83
C PHE A 344 4.12 22.50 -7.45
N SER A 345 5.17 22.64 -6.62
CA SER A 345 6.55 22.76 -7.09
C SER A 345 7.00 21.53 -7.88
N LYS A 346 6.57 20.30 -7.49
CA LYS A 346 6.87 19.08 -8.22
C LYS A 346 6.31 19.11 -9.64
N ILE A 347 5.12 19.67 -9.86
CA ILE A 347 4.55 19.83 -11.21
C ILE A 347 5.48 20.70 -12.07
N ILE A 348 5.95 21.83 -11.54
CA ILE A 348 6.90 22.69 -12.25
C ILE A 348 8.18 21.90 -12.60
N TYR A 349 8.77 21.18 -11.63
CA TYR A 349 9.97 20.37 -11.84
C TYR A 349 9.77 19.31 -12.93
N GLN A 350 8.62 18.62 -12.95
CA GLN A 350 8.31 17.61 -13.95
C GLN A 350 8.31 18.21 -15.37
N TYR A 351 7.71 19.38 -15.55
CA TYR A 351 7.74 20.07 -16.84
C TYR A 351 9.11 20.64 -17.21
N MET A 352 9.91 21.03 -16.24
CA MET A 352 11.33 21.42 -16.47
C MET A 352 12.16 20.24 -16.96
N ILE A 353 11.95 19.04 -16.42
CA ILE A 353 12.60 17.78 -16.86
C ILE A 353 12.17 17.47 -18.30
N THR A 354 10.86 17.44 -18.58
CA THR A 354 10.30 17.12 -19.90
C THR A 354 10.83 18.07 -20.98
N ARG A 355 11.09 19.34 -20.63
CA ARG A 355 11.64 20.34 -21.54
C ARG A 355 13.16 20.37 -21.61
N GLY A 356 13.85 19.54 -20.84
CA GLY A 356 15.31 19.49 -20.77
C GLY A 356 15.96 20.69 -20.05
N GLU A 357 15.19 21.47 -19.30
CA GLU A 357 15.71 22.54 -18.44
C GLU A 357 16.50 21.96 -17.24
N ILE A 358 16.14 20.76 -16.83
CA ILE A 358 16.90 19.88 -15.92
C ILE A 358 17.31 18.66 -16.70
N SER A 359 18.62 18.41 -16.78
CA SER A 359 19.12 17.26 -17.52
C SER A 359 18.98 15.95 -16.73
N PRO A 360 18.71 14.81 -17.38
CA PRO A 360 18.69 13.50 -16.72
C PRO A 360 19.97 13.18 -15.94
N ARG A 361 21.13 13.68 -16.40
CA ARG A 361 22.43 13.53 -15.72
C ARG A 361 22.43 14.24 -14.36
N GLN A 362 21.87 15.44 -14.27
CA GLN A 362 21.77 16.15 -12.98
C GLN A 362 20.94 15.35 -11.99
N LEU A 363 19.81 14.77 -12.42
CA LEU A 363 18.99 13.92 -11.56
C LEU A 363 19.77 12.70 -11.04
N CYS A 364 20.50 12.00 -11.92
CA CYS A 364 21.32 10.85 -11.51
C CYS A 364 22.42 11.24 -10.50
N LEU A 365 23.03 12.42 -10.63
CA LEU A 365 24.03 12.90 -9.68
C LEU A 365 23.41 13.28 -8.34
N ILE A 366 22.23 13.88 -8.33
CA ILE A 366 21.50 14.25 -7.11
C ILE A 366 21.13 13.01 -6.27
N LEU A 367 20.87 11.87 -6.88
CA LEU A 367 20.60 10.61 -6.14
C LEU A 367 21.77 10.23 -5.23
N PHE A 368 23.01 10.45 -5.69
CA PHE A 368 24.22 10.27 -4.86
C PHE A 368 24.40 11.41 -3.85
N ASP A 369 24.16 12.66 -4.27
CA ASP A 369 24.33 13.83 -3.41
C ASP A 369 23.39 13.80 -2.19
N GLN A 370 22.20 13.21 -2.34
CA GLN A 370 21.22 13.04 -1.25
C GLN A 370 21.33 11.70 -0.52
N GLY A 371 22.25 10.81 -0.91
CA GLY A 371 22.42 9.50 -0.29
C GLY A 371 21.25 8.53 -0.57
N VAL A 372 20.48 8.76 -1.63
CA VAL A 372 19.47 7.77 -2.12
C VAL A 372 20.20 6.54 -2.63
N LEU A 373 21.35 6.73 -3.25
CA LEU A 373 22.27 5.68 -3.68
C LEU A 373 23.60 5.82 -2.95
N ASP A 374 24.22 4.70 -2.61
CA ASP A 374 25.57 4.68 -2.04
C ASP A 374 26.55 5.31 -3.01
N TYR A 375 27.39 6.21 -2.49
CA TYR A 375 28.32 6.97 -3.31
C TYR A 375 29.42 6.10 -3.90
N ASP A 376 29.56 6.15 -5.24
CA ASP A 376 30.59 5.44 -6.01
C ASP A 376 31.29 6.38 -6.98
N ASP A 377 32.55 6.70 -6.68
CA ASP A 377 33.39 7.59 -7.47
C ASP A 377 33.49 7.18 -8.94
N ALA A 378 33.61 5.88 -9.21
CA ALA A 378 33.77 5.39 -10.58
C ALA A 378 32.52 5.64 -11.42
N THR A 379 31.34 5.33 -10.87
CA THR A 379 30.04 5.57 -11.53
C THR A 379 29.74 7.06 -11.67
N VAL A 380 29.98 7.86 -10.63
CA VAL A 380 29.80 9.31 -10.67
C VAL A 380 30.66 9.94 -11.76
N ASN A 381 31.94 9.51 -11.88
CA ASN A 381 32.84 10.01 -12.94
C ASN A 381 32.38 9.57 -14.35
N LYS A 382 31.89 8.35 -14.51
CA LYS A 382 31.32 7.89 -15.79
C LYS A 382 30.05 8.68 -16.18
N LEU A 383 29.22 9.04 -15.23
CA LEU A 383 28.07 9.93 -15.47
C LEU A 383 28.55 11.34 -15.86
N LYS A 384 29.50 11.92 -15.13
CA LYS A 384 30.02 13.29 -15.38
C LYS A 384 30.67 13.42 -16.75
N ASN A 385 31.49 12.46 -17.15
CA ASN A 385 32.19 12.50 -18.43
C ASN A 385 31.37 11.95 -19.62
N GLY A 386 30.16 11.41 -19.36
CA GLY A 386 29.26 10.96 -20.42
C GLY A 386 29.52 9.54 -20.93
N SER A 387 30.45 8.78 -20.34
CA SER A 387 30.73 7.41 -20.75
C SER A 387 29.65 6.41 -20.24
N LEU A 388 28.77 6.83 -19.30
CA LEU A 388 27.58 6.13 -18.87
C LEU A 388 26.37 7.02 -19.14
N SER A 389 25.38 6.48 -19.85
CA SER A 389 24.13 7.19 -20.11
C SER A 389 23.24 7.21 -18.86
N PRO A 390 22.49 8.30 -18.60
CA PRO A 390 21.52 8.35 -17.50
C PRO A 390 20.45 7.24 -17.60
N ARG A 391 20.04 6.87 -18.83
CA ARG A 391 19.08 5.80 -19.07
C ARG A 391 19.60 4.45 -18.58
N ASP A 392 20.78 4.06 -19.05
CA ASP A 392 21.38 2.76 -18.70
C ASP A 392 21.71 2.68 -17.22
N PHE A 393 22.15 3.81 -16.63
CA PHE A 393 22.36 3.94 -15.20
C PHE A 393 21.07 3.65 -14.41
N LEU A 394 19.96 4.36 -14.69
CA LEU A 394 18.71 4.15 -13.96
C LEU A 394 18.11 2.77 -14.21
N MET A 395 18.17 2.26 -15.44
CA MET A 395 17.72 0.92 -15.75
C MET A 395 18.47 -0.13 -14.92
N LYS A 396 19.79 0.00 -14.77
CA LYS A 396 20.58 -0.89 -13.90
C LYS A 396 20.17 -0.75 -12.43
N LYS A 397 19.92 0.48 -11.94
CA LYS A 397 19.50 0.74 -10.55
C LYS A 397 18.11 0.18 -10.24
N ILE A 398 17.17 0.26 -11.19
CA ILE A 398 15.83 -0.34 -11.08
C ILE A 398 15.92 -1.87 -11.11
N TYR A 399 16.71 -2.43 -12.05
CA TYR A 399 16.90 -3.86 -12.16
C TYR A 399 17.49 -4.48 -10.89
N ASN A 400 18.48 -3.83 -10.29
CA ASN A 400 19.12 -4.24 -9.03
C ASN A 400 18.31 -3.86 -7.78
N ILE A 401 17.14 -3.26 -7.93
CA ILE A 401 16.28 -2.79 -6.81
C ILE A 401 16.99 -1.79 -5.88
N GLU A 402 18.02 -1.11 -6.38
CA GLU A 402 18.61 0.03 -5.69
C GLU A 402 17.70 1.27 -5.74
N ILE A 403 16.80 1.31 -6.73
CA ILE A 403 15.61 2.17 -6.79
C ILE A 403 14.42 1.24 -6.97
N THR A 404 13.52 1.17 -6.00
CA THR A 404 12.39 0.24 -6.03
C THR A 404 11.26 0.74 -6.93
N PRO A 405 10.42 -0.17 -7.48
CA PRO A 405 9.21 0.21 -8.21
C PRO A 405 8.27 1.12 -7.41
N ALA A 406 8.13 0.88 -6.11
CA ALA A 406 7.33 1.70 -5.22
C ALA A 406 7.84 3.13 -5.09
N GLN A 407 9.17 3.31 -4.97
CA GLN A 407 9.76 4.66 -4.94
C GLN A 407 9.48 5.45 -6.22
N LEU A 408 9.44 4.80 -7.37
CA LEU A 408 9.07 5.46 -8.63
C LEU A 408 7.57 5.70 -8.75
N ALA A 409 6.75 4.86 -8.11
CA ALA A 409 5.29 4.84 -8.24
C ALA A 409 4.79 4.86 -9.70
N LEU A 410 5.56 4.25 -10.59
CA LEU A 410 5.17 3.95 -11.98
C LEU A 410 4.44 2.62 -12.02
N GLU A 411 3.46 2.49 -12.91
CA GLU A 411 2.69 1.25 -13.05
C GLU A 411 3.48 0.15 -13.79
N PRO A 412 3.63 -1.04 -13.18
CA PRO A 412 3.17 -1.46 -11.86
C PRO A 412 4.10 -1.04 -10.70
N CYS A 413 3.54 -0.69 -9.55
CA CYS A 413 4.32 -0.39 -8.35
C CYS A 413 3.75 -1.02 -7.08
N ILE A 414 2.63 -1.74 -7.19
CA ILE A 414 1.92 -2.34 -6.06
C ILE A 414 1.50 -3.78 -6.37
N GLY A 415 1.52 -4.60 -5.32
CA GLY A 415 1.10 -5.99 -5.42
C GLY A 415 0.71 -6.60 -4.07
N SER A 416 0.14 -7.81 -4.13
CA SER A 416 -0.20 -8.56 -2.92
C SER A 416 -0.16 -10.06 -3.18
N CYS A 417 0.23 -10.81 -2.15
CA CYS A 417 0.29 -12.26 -2.18
C CYS A 417 -0.18 -12.82 -0.85
N VAL A 418 -0.98 -13.89 -0.89
CA VAL A 418 -1.43 -14.61 0.30
C VAL A 418 -1.14 -16.10 0.09
N VAL A 419 -0.43 -16.70 1.04
CA VAL A 419 -0.11 -18.13 1.10
C VAL A 419 -0.81 -18.73 2.30
N THR A 420 -1.57 -19.80 2.08
CA THR A 420 -2.39 -20.44 3.11
C THR A 420 -2.06 -21.93 3.17
N ASP A 421 -1.95 -22.48 4.36
CA ASP A 421 -1.88 -23.92 4.60
C ASP A 421 -3.23 -24.57 4.23
N GLU A 422 -3.21 -25.48 3.29
CA GLU A 422 -4.43 -26.09 2.73
C GLU A 422 -5.19 -26.93 3.77
N LYS A 423 -4.44 -27.61 4.68
CA LYS A 423 -5.02 -28.56 5.63
C LYS A 423 -5.62 -27.88 6.86
N THR A 424 -5.09 -26.71 7.24
CA THR A 424 -5.49 -26.02 8.47
C THR A 424 -6.18 -24.68 8.24
N GLY A 425 -6.04 -24.06 7.06
CA GLY A 425 -6.52 -22.71 6.77
C GLY A 425 -5.68 -21.61 7.43
N GLU A 426 -4.55 -21.96 8.04
CA GLU A 426 -3.61 -20.97 8.60
C GLU A 426 -2.92 -20.16 7.50
N ILE A 427 -2.87 -18.85 7.66
CA ILE A 427 -2.13 -17.99 6.74
C ILE A 427 -0.63 -18.10 7.05
N ARG A 428 0.16 -18.59 6.09
CA ARG A 428 1.61 -18.76 6.22
C ARG A 428 2.39 -17.52 5.77
N ALA A 429 1.84 -16.77 4.80
CA ALA A 429 2.33 -15.45 4.42
C ALA A 429 1.18 -14.58 3.88
N MET A 430 1.21 -13.29 4.18
CA MET A 430 0.26 -12.31 3.65
C MET A 430 0.98 -11.00 3.37
N VAL A 431 1.35 -10.78 2.12
CA VAL A 431 2.16 -9.64 1.69
C VAL A 431 1.29 -8.57 1.05
N SER A 432 1.54 -7.33 1.48
CA SER A 432 1.11 -6.09 0.83
C SER A 432 2.38 -5.33 0.43
N TYR A 433 2.60 -5.14 -0.86
CA TYR A 433 3.74 -4.39 -1.39
C TYR A 433 3.25 -3.06 -1.98
N PRO A 434 3.90 -1.93 -1.68
CA PRO A 434 5.00 -1.78 -0.72
C PRO A 434 4.55 -1.77 0.74
N GLY A 435 5.51 -2.03 1.63
CA GLY A 435 5.38 -1.81 3.06
C GLY A 435 5.96 -0.46 3.50
N TYR A 436 6.01 -0.25 4.81
CA TYR A 436 6.59 0.95 5.44
C TYR A 436 7.35 0.59 6.71
N ASP A 437 8.20 1.52 7.20
CA ASP A 437 8.94 1.30 8.45
C ASP A 437 8.10 1.70 9.68
N SER A 438 7.50 0.72 10.34
CA SER A 438 6.71 0.92 11.57
C SER A 438 7.54 1.52 12.72
N ASN A 439 8.87 1.32 12.74
CA ASN A 439 9.73 1.88 13.78
C ASN A 439 9.75 3.42 13.75
N LYS A 440 9.61 4.03 12.58
CA LYS A 440 9.53 5.49 12.43
C LYS A 440 8.19 6.07 12.87
N LEU A 441 7.18 5.24 13.05
CA LEU A 441 5.84 5.64 13.49
C LEU A 441 5.61 5.35 14.98
N ALA A 442 6.38 4.42 15.55
CA ALA A 442 6.30 4.05 16.97
C ALA A 442 7.20 4.93 17.84
N ASN A 443 6.98 4.87 19.17
CA ASN A 443 7.82 5.50 20.21
C ASN A 443 8.00 7.04 20.08
N GLY A 444 7.34 7.66 19.13
CA GLY A 444 7.41 9.06 18.76
C GLY A 444 7.33 9.18 17.25
N VAL A 445 6.20 9.65 16.76
CA VAL A 445 5.92 9.68 15.31
C VAL A 445 6.90 10.63 14.61
N ASP A 446 7.66 10.09 13.66
CA ASP A 446 8.37 10.91 12.66
C ASP A 446 7.33 11.54 11.73
N SER A 447 7.00 12.81 12.01
CA SER A 447 5.94 13.52 11.30
C SER A 447 6.26 13.75 9.83
N GLU A 448 7.54 13.92 9.48
CA GLU A 448 7.97 14.10 8.09
C GLU A 448 7.80 12.76 7.33
N TYR A 449 8.21 11.66 7.95
CA TYR A 449 8.02 10.33 7.39
C TYR A 449 6.54 9.97 7.23
N PHE A 450 5.71 10.22 8.25
CA PHE A 450 4.28 9.96 8.15
C PHE A 450 3.62 10.78 7.03
N ALA A 451 3.96 12.07 6.93
CA ALA A 451 3.50 12.92 5.84
C ALA A 451 3.97 12.39 4.47
N SER A 452 5.22 11.91 4.37
CA SER A 452 5.70 11.30 3.12
C SER A 452 4.92 10.07 2.72
N LEU A 453 4.56 9.19 3.66
CA LEU A 453 3.71 8.01 3.40
C LEU A 453 2.29 8.39 2.94
N GLN A 454 1.73 9.49 3.45
CA GLN A 454 0.40 9.96 3.04
C GLN A 454 0.38 10.53 1.62
N HIS A 455 1.50 11.11 1.16
CA HIS A 455 1.64 11.68 -0.17
C HIS A 455 2.28 10.72 -1.18
N ASP A 456 2.76 9.55 -0.73
CA ASP A 456 3.34 8.54 -1.59
C ASP A 456 2.26 7.94 -2.51
N LYS A 457 2.47 8.07 -3.83
CA LYS A 457 1.53 7.60 -4.84
C LYS A 457 1.38 6.07 -4.86
N SER A 458 2.37 5.33 -4.33
CA SER A 458 2.26 3.89 -4.12
C SER A 458 1.39 3.51 -2.90
N SER A 459 0.94 4.49 -2.11
CA SER A 459 0.01 4.34 -0.98
C SER A 459 0.38 3.20 0.00
N PRO A 460 1.59 3.21 0.60
CA PRO A 460 2.07 2.08 1.42
C PRO A 460 1.26 1.83 2.70
N LEU A 461 0.48 2.82 3.15
CA LEU A 461 -0.41 2.67 4.31
C LEU A 461 -1.66 1.80 4.01
N LEU A 462 -1.96 1.55 2.73
CA LEU A 462 -3.07 0.68 2.33
C LEU A 462 -2.64 -0.78 2.33
N ASN A 463 -3.37 -1.65 3.03
CA ASN A 463 -3.14 -3.09 2.94
C ASN A 463 -3.74 -3.64 1.64
N TYR A 464 -2.91 -3.84 0.63
CA TYR A 464 -3.32 -4.32 -0.70
C TYR A 464 -3.86 -5.75 -0.71
N ALA A 465 -3.49 -6.58 0.27
CA ALA A 465 -3.98 -7.94 0.36
C ALA A 465 -5.44 -8.00 0.86
N THR A 466 -5.80 -7.11 1.79
CA THR A 466 -7.08 -7.18 2.50
C THR A 466 -8.06 -6.05 2.15
N GLN A 467 -7.58 -4.90 1.66
CA GLN A 467 -8.43 -3.73 1.48
C GLN A 467 -8.68 -3.35 0.02
N GLN A 468 -7.71 -3.54 -0.87
CA GLN A 468 -7.90 -3.23 -2.28
C GLN A 468 -8.63 -4.37 -2.99
N LYS A 469 -9.67 -4.00 -3.72
CA LYS A 469 -10.50 -4.92 -4.51
C LYS A 469 -10.25 -4.74 -6.00
N THR A 470 -10.41 -5.82 -6.75
CA THR A 470 -10.35 -5.82 -8.21
C THR A 470 -11.24 -6.91 -8.80
N ALA A 471 -11.61 -6.77 -10.06
CA ALA A 471 -12.25 -7.84 -10.79
C ALA A 471 -11.32 -9.08 -10.82
N PRO A 472 -11.85 -10.29 -10.60
CA PRO A 472 -11.04 -11.51 -10.57
C PRO A 472 -10.62 -11.98 -11.96
N GLY A 473 -11.26 -11.49 -13.01
CA GLY A 473 -11.09 -11.99 -14.37
C GLY A 473 -11.27 -13.51 -14.43
N SER A 474 -10.46 -14.17 -15.25
CA SER A 474 -10.59 -15.62 -15.48
C SER A 474 -10.35 -16.53 -14.27
N THR A 475 -9.86 -16.01 -13.12
CA THR A 475 -9.81 -16.83 -11.89
C THR A 475 -11.22 -17.21 -11.41
N PHE A 476 -12.23 -16.42 -11.72
CA PHE A 476 -13.63 -16.68 -11.37
C PHE A 476 -14.26 -17.84 -12.15
N LYS A 477 -13.65 -18.28 -13.24
CA LYS A 477 -14.18 -19.37 -14.08
C LYS A 477 -14.35 -20.69 -13.33
N LEU A 478 -13.59 -20.91 -12.24
CA LEU A 478 -13.77 -22.10 -11.41
C LEU A 478 -15.11 -22.04 -10.65
N VAL A 479 -15.56 -20.86 -10.20
CA VAL A 479 -16.91 -20.65 -9.62
C VAL A 479 -17.98 -20.96 -10.66
N SER A 480 -17.79 -20.47 -11.88
CA SER A 480 -18.74 -20.69 -13.00
C SER A 480 -18.80 -22.15 -13.44
N ALA A 481 -17.64 -22.84 -13.44
CA ALA A 481 -17.60 -24.29 -13.69
C ALA A 481 -18.38 -25.06 -12.61
N THR A 482 -18.15 -24.74 -11.34
CA THR A 482 -18.88 -25.31 -10.21
C THR A 482 -20.38 -25.09 -10.35
N ALA A 483 -20.79 -23.84 -10.61
CA ALA A 483 -22.20 -23.50 -10.81
C ALA A 483 -22.81 -24.28 -11.99
N GLY A 484 -22.10 -24.35 -13.11
CA GLY A 484 -22.55 -25.06 -14.31
C GLY A 484 -22.75 -26.55 -14.09
N LEU A 485 -21.80 -27.20 -13.42
CA LEU A 485 -21.81 -28.63 -13.11
C LEU A 485 -22.89 -28.98 -12.05
N ALA A 486 -22.90 -28.23 -10.93
CA ALA A 486 -23.86 -28.49 -9.85
C ALA A 486 -25.32 -28.25 -10.25
N GLU A 487 -25.56 -27.23 -11.10
CA GLU A 487 -26.89 -26.96 -11.64
C GLU A 487 -27.25 -27.83 -12.85
N ASN A 488 -26.37 -28.73 -13.28
CA ASN A 488 -26.54 -29.61 -14.45
C ASN A 488 -26.90 -28.85 -15.73
N VAL A 489 -26.36 -27.62 -15.91
CA VAL A 489 -26.44 -26.88 -17.18
C VAL A 489 -25.27 -27.22 -18.11
N ILE A 490 -24.24 -27.86 -17.56
CA ILE A 490 -23.17 -28.56 -18.26
C ILE A 490 -22.84 -29.86 -17.53
N THR A 491 -22.28 -30.82 -18.25
CA THR A 491 -21.65 -32.03 -17.73
C THR A 491 -20.16 -32.04 -18.01
N THR A 492 -19.41 -32.95 -17.39
CA THR A 492 -17.96 -33.09 -17.63
C THR A 492 -17.61 -33.50 -19.07
N SER A 493 -18.55 -34.06 -19.81
CA SER A 493 -18.38 -34.53 -21.18
C SER A 493 -19.01 -33.62 -22.25
N ASP A 494 -19.76 -32.59 -21.85
CA ASP A 494 -20.33 -31.64 -22.81
C ASP A 494 -19.26 -30.90 -23.56
N GLN A 495 -19.38 -30.87 -24.90
CA GLN A 495 -18.47 -30.15 -25.80
C GLN A 495 -19.17 -28.88 -26.28
N ILE A 496 -18.56 -27.72 -26.00
CA ILE A 496 -19.04 -26.41 -26.45
C ILE A 496 -18.04 -25.86 -27.49
N ARG A 497 -18.56 -25.42 -28.62
CA ARG A 497 -17.71 -24.90 -29.72
C ARG A 497 -17.38 -23.43 -29.50
N CYS A 498 -16.09 -23.13 -29.30
CA CYS A 498 -15.56 -21.78 -29.34
C CYS A 498 -15.27 -21.37 -30.79
N THR A 499 -15.91 -20.33 -31.27
CA THR A 499 -15.69 -19.73 -32.61
C THR A 499 -14.93 -18.41 -32.54
N GLY A 500 -14.37 -18.07 -31.36
CA GLY A 500 -13.75 -16.78 -31.08
C GLY A 500 -14.72 -15.65 -30.74
N ILE A 501 -16.00 -15.80 -31.09
CA ILE A 501 -17.08 -14.83 -30.77
C ILE A 501 -18.27 -15.57 -30.20
N TYR A 502 -18.90 -15.03 -29.16
CA TYR A 502 -20.15 -15.51 -28.61
C TYR A 502 -21.32 -14.79 -29.27
N ASN A 503 -22.17 -15.52 -30.04
CA ASN A 503 -23.19 -14.91 -30.89
C ASN A 503 -24.60 -14.87 -30.25
N ASP A 504 -24.81 -15.50 -29.08
CA ASP A 504 -26.15 -15.73 -28.52
C ASP A 504 -26.67 -14.49 -27.73
N ILE A 505 -25.86 -13.44 -27.64
CA ILE A 505 -26.27 -12.15 -27.06
C ILE A 505 -25.92 -10.98 -27.99
N SER A 506 -26.63 -9.87 -27.84
CA SER A 506 -26.57 -8.74 -28.80
C SER A 506 -25.21 -8.08 -28.96
N ASN A 507 -24.44 -7.98 -27.87
CA ASN A 507 -23.12 -7.34 -27.86
C ASN A 507 -21.98 -8.26 -28.38
N LYS A 508 -22.27 -9.53 -28.68
CA LYS A 508 -21.35 -10.51 -29.26
C LYS A 508 -19.93 -10.47 -28.67
N PRO A 509 -19.73 -10.72 -27.37
CA PRO A 509 -18.45 -10.61 -26.75
C PRO A 509 -17.44 -11.62 -27.31
N LYS A 510 -16.17 -11.20 -27.36
CA LYS A 510 -15.07 -11.97 -27.96
C LYS A 510 -14.38 -12.86 -26.94
N CYS A 511 -13.92 -14.03 -27.40
CA CYS A 511 -12.92 -14.78 -26.66
C CYS A 511 -11.57 -14.05 -26.72
N TRP A 512 -10.71 -14.28 -25.73
CA TRP A 512 -9.40 -13.64 -25.72
C TRP A 512 -8.51 -14.03 -26.93
N ILE A 513 -8.71 -15.23 -27.49
CA ILE A 513 -7.97 -15.73 -28.63
C ILE A 513 -8.44 -15.16 -29.99
N TYR A 514 -9.55 -14.39 -30.01
CA TYR A 514 -10.06 -13.81 -31.26
C TYR A 514 -8.99 -12.97 -31.99
N PRO A 515 -8.84 -13.14 -33.33
CA PRO A 515 -9.73 -13.79 -34.29
C PRO A 515 -9.61 -15.31 -34.39
N GLY A 516 -8.74 -15.98 -33.67
CA GLY A 516 -8.69 -17.42 -33.54
C GLY A 516 -9.84 -18.03 -32.75
N SER A 517 -9.78 -19.33 -32.53
CA SER A 517 -10.78 -20.10 -31.77
C SER A 517 -10.12 -21.30 -31.08
N HIS A 518 -10.68 -21.73 -29.92
CA HIS A 518 -10.24 -22.95 -29.24
C HIS A 518 -10.80 -24.23 -29.88
N GLY A 519 -11.89 -24.14 -30.65
CA GLY A 519 -12.56 -25.31 -31.19
C GLY A 519 -13.62 -25.89 -30.23
N LEU A 520 -13.63 -27.19 -30.05
CA LEU A 520 -14.52 -27.88 -29.13
C LEU A 520 -13.80 -28.06 -27.81
N ASP A 521 -14.38 -27.52 -26.75
CA ASP A 521 -13.87 -27.63 -25.39
C ASP A 521 -14.93 -28.29 -24.49
N ASN A 522 -14.53 -29.22 -23.65
CA ASN A 522 -15.28 -29.60 -22.45
C ASN A 522 -14.88 -28.68 -21.27
N VAL A 523 -15.41 -28.90 -20.05
CA VAL A 523 -15.13 -28.04 -18.91
C VAL A 523 -13.64 -28.04 -18.49
N PHE A 524 -12.99 -29.20 -18.59
CA PHE A 524 -11.55 -29.34 -18.31
C PHE A 524 -10.72 -28.52 -19.28
N GLU A 525 -10.95 -28.70 -20.60
CA GLU A 525 -10.26 -27.97 -21.66
C GLU A 525 -10.55 -26.47 -21.59
N ALA A 526 -11.78 -26.09 -21.30
CA ALA A 526 -12.20 -24.70 -21.14
C ALA A 526 -11.51 -23.98 -19.96
N ILE A 527 -11.21 -24.71 -18.87
CA ILE A 527 -10.41 -24.18 -17.75
C ILE A 527 -8.95 -24.03 -18.21
N ARG A 528 -8.35 -25.05 -18.85
CA ARG A 528 -6.99 -25.04 -19.40
C ARG A 528 -6.80 -23.86 -20.34
N ASP A 529 -7.64 -23.74 -21.35
CA ASP A 529 -7.52 -22.74 -22.41
C ASP A 529 -8.09 -21.37 -22.03
N SER A 530 -8.66 -21.28 -20.81
CA SER A 530 -9.35 -20.08 -20.33
C SER A 530 -10.40 -19.56 -21.33
N CYS A 531 -11.19 -20.45 -21.93
CA CYS A 531 -12.12 -20.16 -23.02
C CYS A 531 -13.29 -19.28 -22.55
N ASN A 532 -13.36 -18.03 -23.02
CA ASN A 532 -14.46 -17.14 -22.64
C ASN A 532 -15.79 -17.62 -23.23
N VAL A 533 -15.82 -18.11 -24.48
CA VAL A 533 -17.06 -18.55 -25.14
C VAL A 533 -17.71 -19.70 -24.38
N PHE A 534 -16.93 -20.65 -23.83
CA PHE A 534 -17.45 -21.71 -23.00
C PHE A 534 -18.16 -21.14 -21.77
N PHE A 535 -17.51 -20.24 -21.03
CA PHE A 535 -18.07 -19.67 -19.81
C PHE A 535 -19.18 -18.64 -20.07
N TYR A 536 -19.19 -17.94 -21.21
CA TYR A 536 -20.36 -17.18 -21.65
C TYR A 536 -21.58 -18.10 -21.85
N THR A 537 -21.36 -19.28 -22.43
CA THR A 537 -22.42 -20.29 -22.58
C THR A 537 -22.92 -20.79 -21.23
N VAL A 538 -22.03 -21.03 -20.26
CA VAL A 538 -22.41 -21.40 -18.91
C VAL A 538 -23.27 -20.30 -18.27
N GLY A 539 -22.84 -19.04 -18.31
CA GLY A 539 -23.61 -17.91 -17.75
C GLY A 539 -24.98 -17.75 -18.42
N ASN A 540 -25.04 -17.93 -19.74
CA ASN A 540 -26.32 -17.91 -20.49
C ASN A 540 -27.25 -19.07 -20.08
N ARG A 541 -26.72 -20.30 -20.00
CA ARG A 541 -27.50 -21.47 -19.56
C ARG A 541 -27.99 -21.35 -18.13
N LEU A 542 -27.20 -20.78 -17.21
CA LEU A 542 -27.65 -20.48 -15.85
C LEU A 542 -28.80 -19.47 -15.86
N ALA A 543 -28.74 -18.43 -16.72
CA ALA A 543 -29.82 -17.45 -16.86
C ALA A 543 -31.14 -18.07 -17.40
N GLN A 544 -31.05 -19.18 -18.14
CA GLN A 544 -32.20 -19.87 -18.69
C GLN A 544 -32.74 -21.00 -17.78
N LYS A 545 -31.99 -21.42 -16.75
CA LYS A 545 -32.24 -22.62 -15.95
C LYS A 545 -33.66 -22.72 -15.37
N LYS A 546 -34.21 -21.65 -14.81
CA LYS A 546 -35.54 -21.69 -14.11
C LYS A 546 -36.75 -21.66 -15.06
N THR A 547 -36.62 -20.96 -16.19
CA THR A 547 -37.77 -20.62 -17.04
C THR A 547 -37.67 -21.12 -18.46
N GLY A 548 -36.53 -21.67 -18.85
CA GLY A 548 -36.22 -22.02 -20.25
C GLY A 548 -35.92 -20.79 -21.15
N SER A 549 -36.14 -19.57 -20.64
CA SER A 549 -35.86 -18.31 -21.30
C SER A 549 -34.82 -17.53 -20.54
N TYR A 550 -34.02 -16.70 -21.25
CA TYR A 550 -32.97 -15.90 -20.65
C TYR A 550 -33.55 -14.85 -19.68
N ASN A 551 -33.00 -14.83 -18.45
CA ASN A 551 -33.36 -13.88 -17.42
C ASN A 551 -32.10 -13.56 -16.59
N ASP A 552 -31.66 -12.30 -16.58
CA ASP A 552 -30.46 -11.85 -15.86
C ASP A 552 -30.50 -12.21 -14.37
N ALA A 553 -31.61 -11.94 -13.69
CA ALA A 553 -31.73 -12.19 -12.26
C ALA A 553 -31.53 -13.67 -11.93
N ASN A 554 -32.07 -14.59 -12.72
CA ASN A 554 -31.91 -16.02 -12.49
C ASN A 554 -30.45 -16.47 -12.61
N GLY A 555 -29.75 -15.94 -13.61
CA GLY A 555 -28.32 -16.24 -13.81
C GLY A 555 -27.46 -15.67 -12.70
N ILE A 556 -27.73 -14.45 -12.30
CA ILE A 556 -27.02 -13.76 -11.20
C ILE A 556 -27.29 -14.47 -9.86
N ASP A 557 -28.54 -14.84 -9.55
CA ASP A 557 -28.87 -15.58 -8.32
C ASP A 557 -28.02 -16.85 -8.19
N LEU A 558 -27.87 -17.61 -9.29
CA LEU A 558 -27.08 -18.83 -9.30
C LEU A 558 -25.59 -18.57 -9.20
N ILE A 559 -25.04 -17.56 -9.89
CA ILE A 559 -23.65 -17.16 -9.76
C ILE A 559 -23.35 -16.72 -8.32
N GLN A 560 -24.23 -15.90 -7.73
CA GLN A 560 -24.09 -15.46 -6.34
C GLN A 560 -24.18 -16.63 -5.35
N LYS A 561 -25.06 -17.61 -5.58
CA LYS A 561 -25.16 -18.83 -4.75
C LYS A 561 -23.81 -19.55 -4.67
N TYR A 562 -23.16 -19.80 -5.81
CA TYR A 562 -21.88 -20.53 -5.83
C TYR A 562 -20.70 -19.67 -5.39
N ALA A 563 -20.72 -18.37 -5.64
CA ALA A 563 -19.76 -17.44 -5.07
C ALA A 563 -19.86 -17.37 -3.53
N HIS A 564 -21.09 -17.47 -2.98
CA HIS A 564 -21.34 -17.55 -1.53
C HIS A 564 -20.78 -18.83 -0.91
N ILE A 565 -20.97 -19.98 -1.58
CA ILE A 565 -20.39 -21.26 -1.13
C ILE A 565 -18.87 -21.13 -0.94
N TYR A 566 -18.18 -20.43 -1.83
CA TYR A 566 -16.76 -20.12 -1.72
C TYR A 566 -16.44 -18.91 -0.81
N GLY A 567 -17.45 -18.25 -0.25
CA GLY A 567 -17.33 -17.13 0.65
C GLY A 567 -16.88 -15.79 0.00
N LEU A 568 -17.02 -15.66 -1.32
CA LEU A 568 -16.58 -14.47 -2.07
C LEU A 568 -17.42 -13.21 -1.81
N ASP A 569 -18.57 -13.32 -1.16
CA ASP A 569 -19.43 -12.21 -0.72
C ASP A 569 -19.27 -11.86 0.76
N GLN A 570 -18.30 -12.44 1.44
CA GLN A 570 -18.08 -12.32 2.89
C GLN A 570 -16.65 -11.89 3.19
N LYS A 571 -16.45 -11.23 4.33
CA LYS A 571 -15.12 -11.07 4.91
C LYS A 571 -14.56 -12.45 5.29
N THR A 572 -13.24 -12.58 5.27
CA THR A 572 -12.58 -13.87 5.54
C THR A 572 -12.51 -14.23 7.02
N GLY A 573 -12.65 -13.25 7.91
CA GLY A 573 -12.61 -13.42 9.37
C GLY A 573 -11.32 -12.91 10.02
N LEU A 574 -10.41 -12.33 9.24
CA LEU A 574 -9.16 -11.78 9.76
C LEU A 574 -9.36 -10.72 10.84
N GLU A 575 -8.42 -10.66 11.76
CA GLU A 575 -8.37 -9.70 12.88
C GLU A 575 -8.07 -8.27 12.43
N ILE A 576 -7.48 -8.09 11.25
CA ILE A 576 -7.13 -6.76 10.71
C ILE A 576 -8.20 -6.25 9.75
N SER A 577 -8.10 -4.97 9.40
CA SER A 577 -9.06 -4.32 8.50
C SER A 577 -9.16 -5.03 7.14
N GLU A 578 -10.37 -5.40 6.76
CA GLU A 578 -10.69 -6.07 5.51
C GLU A 578 -11.87 -5.39 4.81
N SER A 579 -11.73 -5.13 3.51
CA SER A 579 -12.83 -4.68 2.66
C SER A 579 -13.74 -5.84 2.28
N LYS A 580 -15.05 -5.67 2.42
CA LYS A 580 -16.01 -6.66 1.94
C LYS A 580 -15.96 -6.73 0.42
N SER A 581 -15.73 -7.93 -0.11
CA SER A 581 -15.81 -8.24 -1.53
C SER A 581 -17.26 -8.19 -2.04
N SER A 582 -17.44 -8.00 -3.34
CA SER A 582 -18.75 -7.95 -3.98
C SER A 582 -18.84 -8.87 -5.18
N VAL A 583 -19.88 -9.69 -5.21
CA VAL A 583 -20.22 -10.55 -6.35
C VAL A 583 -21.09 -9.75 -7.33
N ALA A 584 -20.95 -10.05 -8.61
CA ALA A 584 -21.72 -9.40 -9.67
C ALA A 584 -23.23 -9.36 -9.41
N THR A 585 -23.84 -8.24 -9.76
CA THR A 585 -25.29 -7.99 -9.62
C THR A 585 -26.05 -7.89 -10.95
N LYS A 586 -25.32 -7.98 -12.06
CA LYS A 586 -25.87 -7.82 -13.42
C LYS A 586 -25.03 -8.58 -14.45
N TYR A 587 -25.59 -8.80 -15.63
CA TYR A 587 -24.92 -9.38 -16.80
C TYR A 587 -24.29 -10.76 -16.52
N PRO A 588 -25.08 -11.82 -16.28
CA PRO A 588 -24.59 -13.15 -15.90
C PRO A 588 -23.58 -13.74 -16.88
N VAL A 589 -23.70 -13.46 -18.17
CA VAL A 589 -22.75 -13.89 -19.20
C VAL A 589 -21.36 -13.30 -18.96
N MET A 590 -21.27 -12.00 -18.65
CA MET A 590 -20.00 -11.35 -18.35
C MET A 590 -19.52 -11.70 -16.93
N ALA A 591 -20.43 -11.83 -15.97
CA ALA A 591 -20.11 -12.22 -14.61
C ALA A 591 -19.44 -13.62 -14.58
N ALA A 592 -19.88 -14.54 -15.44
CA ALA A 592 -19.33 -15.91 -15.51
C ALA A 592 -17.84 -15.98 -15.92
N ILE A 593 -17.28 -14.95 -16.48
CA ILE A 593 -15.84 -14.83 -16.76
C ILE A 593 -15.09 -13.91 -15.77
N GLY A 594 -15.75 -13.54 -14.68
CA GLY A 594 -15.18 -12.68 -13.64
C GLY A 594 -15.10 -11.21 -14.00
N GLN A 595 -15.90 -10.77 -14.98
CA GLN A 595 -16.12 -9.37 -15.34
C GLN A 595 -17.44 -8.85 -14.76
N SER A 596 -18.06 -7.83 -15.33
CA SER A 596 -19.19 -7.11 -14.77
C SER A 596 -18.75 -6.29 -13.54
N ASP A 597 -19.50 -6.33 -12.45
CA ASP A 597 -19.21 -5.64 -11.20
C ASP A 597 -18.65 -6.55 -10.08
N ASN A 598 -18.08 -7.70 -10.46
CA ASN A 598 -17.28 -8.56 -9.56
C ASN A 598 -16.07 -7.79 -9.03
N ASN A 599 -15.84 -7.85 -7.70
CA ASN A 599 -14.74 -7.08 -7.10
C ASN A 599 -14.27 -7.73 -5.77
N TYR A 600 -13.05 -8.30 -5.77
CA TYR A 600 -12.52 -9.13 -4.68
C TYR A 600 -11.16 -8.67 -4.19
N THR A 601 -10.90 -8.87 -2.88
CA THR A 601 -9.58 -8.73 -2.28
C THR A 601 -8.73 -9.96 -2.56
N THR A 602 -7.40 -9.85 -2.46
CA THR A 602 -6.48 -10.99 -2.64
C THR A 602 -6.71 -12.05 -1.57
N VAL A 603 -6.98 -11.66 -0.32
CA VAL A 603 -7.29 -12.62 0.74
C VAL A 603 -8.61 -13.36 0.52
N ALA A 604 -9.62 -12.72 -0.08
CA ALA A 604 -10.85 -13.41 -0.48
C ALA A 604 -10.59 -14.44 -1.59
N LEU A 605 -9.71 -14.10 -2.56
CA LEU A 605 -9.28 -15.03 -3.59
C LEU A 605 -8.44 -16.19 -3.03
N SER A 606 -7.60 -15.93 -2.00
CA SER A 606 -6.88 -16.99 -1.28
C SER A 606 -7.84 -17.96 -0.61
N ARG A 607 -8.82 -17.47 0.17
CA ARG A 607 -9.84 -18.34 0.80
C ARG A 607 -10.61 -19.16 -0.22
N TYR A 608 -10.97 -18.53 -1.33
CA TYR A 608 -11.66 -19.18 -2.42
C TYR A 608 -10.85 -20.33 -3.04
N VAL A 609 -9.58 -20.10 -3.39
CA VAL A 609 -8.74 -21.16 -3.98
C VAL A 609 -8.41 -22.25 -2.97
N THR A 610 -8.27 -21.91 -1.67
CA THR A 610 -8.16 -22.90 -0.59
C THR A 610 -9.40 -23.78 -0.52
N ALA A 611 -10.58 -23.19 -0.64
CA ALA A 611 -11.83 -23.95 -0.65
C ALA A 611 -11.99 -24.82 -1.92
N VAL A 612 -11.46 -24.39 -3.07
CA VAL A 612 -11.40 -25.24 -4.27
C VAL A 612 -10.47 -26.43 -4.07
N ALA A 613 -9.29 -26.22 -3.47
CA ALA A 613 -8.29 -27.28 -3.27
C ALA A 613 -8.71 -28.30 -2.21
N SER A 614 -9.26 -27.83 -1.07
CA SER A 614 -9.53 -28.67 0.12
C SER A 614 -10.98 -29.16 0.25
N GLY A 615 -11.94 -28.57 -0.45
CA GLY A 615 -13.36 -28.74 -0.17
C GLY A 615 -13.82 -28.08 1.14
N LYS A 616 -13.02 -27.19 1.72
CA LYS A 616 -13.29 -26.53 3.01
C LYS A 616 -13.19 -25.02 2.89
N LYS A 617 -14.25 -24.30 3.23
CA LYS A 617 -14.26 -22.85 3.34
C LYS A 617 -13.84 -22.45 4.76
N TYR A 618 -12.59 -22.05 4.94
CA TYR A 618 -12.05 -21.64 6.24
C TYR A 618 -12.46 -20.23 6.64
N ASN A 619 -12.65 -20.00 7.94
CA ASN A 619 -12.59 -18.70 8.57
C ASN A 619 -11.14 -18.41 8.93
N TYR A 620 -10.56 -17.41 8.28
CA TYR A 620 -9.15 -17.08 8.42
C TYR A 620 -8.84 -16.37 9.73
N GLN A 621 -7.66 -16.64 10.26
CA GLN A 621 -7.13 -16.03 11.46
C GLN A 621 -5.60 -15.96 11.37
N LEU A 622 -5.01 -14.87 11.87
CA LEU A 622 -3.56 -14.68 11.91
C LEU A 622 -2.96 -15.18 13.23
N MET A 623 -3.72 -15.13 14.32
CA MET A 623 -3.27 -15.57 15.64
C MET A 623 -3.24 -17.11 15.69
N ASN A 624 -2.06 -17.65 16.04
CA ASN A 624 -1.91 -19.07 16.37
C ASN A 624 -2.19 -19.33 17.85
N LYS A 625 -1.56 -18.59 18.76
CA LYS A 625 -1.81 -18.66 20.20
C LYS A 625 -1.46 -17.35 20.90
N ILE A 626 -2.03 -17.16 22.10
CA ILE A 626 -1.66 -16.11 23.05
C ILE A 626 -1.17 -16.79 24.31
N VAL A 627 -0.04 -16.32 24.85
CA VAL A 627 0.61 -16.85 26.03
C VAL A 627 0.78 -15.70 27.03
N ASP A 628 0.34 -15.89 28.27
CA ASP A 628 0.51 -14.86 29.32
C ASP A 628 1.96 -14.76 29.85
N ALA A 629 2.20 -13.78 30.67
CA ALA A 629 3.51 -13.52 31.29
C ALA A 629 4.07 -14.71 32.11
N ASP A 630 3.21 -15.64 32.55
CA ASP A 630 3.57 -16.85 33.28
C ASP A 630 3.88 -18.03 32.34
N GLY A 631 3.81 -17.84 31.03
CA GLY A 631 4.04 -18.87 30.00
C GLY A 631 2.85 -19.79 29.76
N LYS A 632 1.64 -19.43 30.24
CA LYS A 632 0.43 -20.23 30.06
C LYS A 632 -0.32 -19.80 28.83
N THR A 633 -0.70 -20.74 27.98
CA THR A 633 -1.57 -20.46 26.82
C THR A 633 -2.96 -20.03 27.27
N VAL A 634 -3.35 -18.78 27.00
CA VAL A 634 -4.67 -18.22 27.29
C VAL A 634 -5.64 -18.37 26.14
N LYS A 635 -5.14 -18.40 24.90
CA LYS A 635 -5.91 -18.63 23.69
C LYS A 635 -5.09 -19.41 22.67
N LYS A 636 -5.74 -20.29 21.91
CA LYS A 636 -5.09 -21.04 20.84
C LYS A 636 -6.02 -21.12 19.63
N TYR A 637 -5.45 -21.04 18.45
CA TYR A 637 -6.15 -21.23 17.18
C TYR A 637 -6.79 -22.64 17.14
N LYS A 638 -7.98 -22.67 16.55
CA LYS A 638 -8.66 -23.89 16.17
C LYS A 638 -9.22 -23.66 14.79
N ALA A 639 -8.87 -24.53 13.84
CA ALA A 639 -9.41 -24.45 12.50
C ALA A 639 -10.95 -24.44 12.55
N ASP A 640 -11.54 -23.44 11.91
CA ASP A 640 -12.98 -23.25 11.77
C ASP A 640 -13.31 -23.17 10.29
N TYR A 641 -14.14 -24.07 9.81
CA TYR A 641 -14.48 -24.15 8.40
C TYR A 641 -15.87 -24.73 8.17
N GLU A 642 -16.43 -24.42 7.03
CA GLU A 642 -17.60 -25.05 6.44
C GLU A 642 -17.15 -26.07 5.40
N ASP A 643 -17.62 -27.31 5.51
CA ASP A 643 -17.36 -28.35 4.51
C ASP A 643 -18.24 -28.11 3.29
N ILE A 644 -17.63 -27.96 2.12
CA ILE A 644 -18.29 -27.73 0.84
C ILE A 644 -18.00 -28.84 -0.16
N SER A 645 -17.36 -29.93 0.27
CA SER A 645 -16.98 -31.07 -0.59
C SER A 645 -18.16 -31.71 -1.34
N ASP A 646 -19.32 -31.71 -0.71
CA ASP A 646 -20.57 -32.27 -1.29
C ASP A 646 -21.20 -31.37 -2.39
N THR A 647 -20.62 -30.20 -2.66
CA THR A 647 -21.11 -29.28 -3.73
C THR A 647 -21.05 -29.93 -5.10
N LEU A 648 -20.05 -30.75 -5.34
CA LEU A 648 -19.83 -31.50 -6.59
C LEU A 648 -19.50 -32.95 -6.29
N THR A 649 -19.74 -33.83 -7.26
CA THR A 649 -19.23 -35.21 -7.22
C THR A 649 -17.71 -35.24 -7.38
N SER A 650 -17.07 -36.33 -6.94
CA SER A 650 -15.62 -36.51 -7.08
C SER A 650 -15.16 -36.31 -8.53
N SER A 651 -15.84 -36.89 -9.51
CA SER A 651 -15.48 -36.72 -10.92
C SER A 651 -15.65 -35.31 -11.47
N GLN A 652 -16.54 -34.51 -10.89
CA GLN A 652 -16.67 -33.08 -11.23
C GLN A 652 -15.56 -32.25 -10.62
N TRP A 653 -15.15 -32.54 -9.36
CA TRP A 653 -13.98 -31.95 -8.73
C TRP A 653 -12.71 -32.30 -9.52
N ASP A 654 -12.53 -33.58 -9.89
CA ASP A 654 -11.38 -34.02 -10.68
C ASP A 654 -11.26 -33.28 -12.02
N ALA A 655 -12.39 -32.99 -12.68
CA ALA A 655 -12.38 -32.23 -13.93
C ALA A 655 -11.90 -30.77 -13.73
N ILE A 656 -12.28 -30.15 -12.61
CA ILE A 656 -11.82 -28.78 -12.27
C ILE A 656 -10.32 -28.80 -11.92
N HIS A 657 -9.90 -29.70 -11.04
CA HIS A 657 -8.51 -29.80 -10.56
C HIS A 657 -7.55 -30.14 -11.71
N SER A 658 -7.93 -31.11 -12.55
CA SER A 658 -7.14 -31.47 -13.72
C SER A 658 -7.02 -30.30 -14.72
N GLY A 659 -8.11 -29.55 -14.93
CA GLY A 659 -8.08 -28.34 -15.74
C GLY A 659 -7.11 -27.29 -15.18
N MET A 660 -7.09 -27.09 -13.85
CA MET A 660 -6.15 -26.20 -13.18
C MET A 660 -4.70 -26.70 -13.30
N ARG A 661 -4.48 -28.03 -13.23
CA ARG A 661 -3.15 -28.62 -13.43
C ARG A 661 -2.63 -28.36 -14.84
N GLU A 662 -3.47 -28.53 -15.84
CA GLU A 662 -3.11 -28.32 -17.24
C GLU A 662 -2.84 -26.84 -17.57
N VAL A 663 -3.53 -25.88 -16.94
CA VAL A 663 -3.19 -24.46 -17.07
C VAL A 663 -1.71 -24.23 -16.78
N VAL A 664 -1.20 -24.79 -15.68
CA VAL A 664 0.18 -24.57 -15.24
C VAL A 664 1.16 -25.40 -16.06
N SER A 665 0.82 -26.65 -16.41
CA SER A 665 1.69 -27.55 -17.19
C SER A 665 2.02 -26.99 -18.59
N THR A 666 1.11 -26.20 -19.16
CA THR A 666 1.26 -25.58 -20.47
C THR A 666 1.98 -24.23 -20.45
N MET A 667 2.29 -23.68 -19.25
CA MET A 667 2.96 -22.39 -19.13
C MET A 667 4.48 -22.53 -19.20
N ASP A 668 5.13 -21.80 -20.11
CA ASP A 668 6.59 -21.80 -20.28
C ASP A 668 7.33 -21.51 -18.96
N ARG A 669 6.76 -20.62 -18.12
CA ARG A 669 7.30 -20.22 -16.84
C ARG A 669 7.41 -21.37 -15.80
N PHE A 670 6.67 -22.46 -15.98
CA PHE A 670 6.72 -23.66 -15.15
C PHE A 670 7.41 -24.85 -15.81
N GLN A 671 7.99 -24.68 -17.00
CA GLN A 671 8.76 -25.75 -17.63
C GLN A 671 10.01 -26.03 -16.79
N GLY A 672 10.26 -27.31 -16.51
CA GLY A 672 11.39 -27.74 -15.64
C GLY A 672 11.18 -27.45 -14.14
N PHE A 673 10.00 -27.04 -13.72
CA PHE A 673 9.68 -26.87 -12.32
C PHE A 673 9.25 -28.21 -11.70
N ASP A 674 10.02 -28.73 -10.74
CA ASP A 674 9.85 -30.08 -10.22
C ASP A 674 8.58 -30.26 -9.38
N ILE A 675 8.03 -29.16 -8.82
CA ILE A 675 6.85 -29.19 -7.97
C ILE A 675 5.60 -29.11 -8.86
N PRO A 676 4.70 -30.12 -8.82
CA PRO A 676 3.48 -30.07 -9.59
C PRO A 676 2.50 -29.04 -9.01
N VAL A 677 2.26 -27.96 -9.73
CA VAL A 677 1.34 -26.87 -9.33
C VAL A 677 0.07 -26.95 -10.17
N ALA A 678 -1.09 -26.72 -9.52
CA ALA A 678 -2.35 -26.46 -10.18
C ALA A 678 -2.78 -25.02 -9.95
N GLY A 679 -3.32 -24.34 -10.96
CA GLY A 679 -3.70 -22.95 -10.80
C GLY A 679 -4.56 -22.38 -11.91
N LYS A 680 -4.96 -21.14 -11.76
CA LYS A 680 -5.72 -20.38 -12.76
C LYS A 680 -5.23 -18.95 -12.82
N THR A 681 -4.90 -18.53 -14.03
CA THR A 681 -4.54 -17.15 -14.33
C THR A 681 -5.78 -16.28 -14.51
N GLY A 682 -5.66 -15.01 -14.16
CA GLY A 682 -6.68 -13.99 -14.37
C GLY A 682 -6.10 -12.68 -14.87
N THR A 683 -6.77 -12.09 -15.84
CA THR A 683 -6.47 -10.74 -16.34
C THR A 683 -7.71 -9.90 -16.13
N ALA A 684 -7.61 -8.86 -15.33
CA ALA A 684 -8.69 -7.91 -15.13
C ALA A 684 -8.41 -6.64 -15.93
N GLN A 685 -9.29 -6.37 -16.88
CA GLN A 685 -9.17 -5.22 -17.78
C GLN A 685 -9.53 -3.93 -17.03
N GLN A 686 -8.85 -2.85 -17.41
CA GLN A 686 -9.09 -1.50 -16.91
C GLN A 686 -9.14 -0.52 -18.07
N ASP A 687 -9.91 0.56 -17.91
CA ASP A 687 -9.94 1.64 -18.87
C ASP A 687 -8.77 2.61 -18.59
N GLY A 688 -7.93 2.86 -19.58
CA GLY A 688 -6.82 3.82 -19.48
C GLY A 688 -5.57 3.38 -18.70
N HIS A 689 -5.55 2.15 -18.19
CA HIS A 689 -4.42 1.60 -17.43
C HIS A 689 -4.06 0.20 -17.92
N ALA A 690 -2.86 -0.27 -17.59
CA ALA A 690 -2.47 -1.64 -17.84
C ALA A 690 -3.34 -2.62 -17.03
N ASN A 691 -3.57 -3.81 -17.57
CA ASN A 691 -4.40 -4.82 -16.91
C ASN A 691 -3.79 -5.30 -15.58
N HIS A 692 -4.63 -5.66 -14.61
CA HIS A 692 -4.15 -6.38 -13.44
C HIS A 692 -3.79 -7.82 -13.81
N GLY A 693 -2.64 -8.31 -13.31
CA GLY A 693 -2.25 -9.71 -13.36
C GLY A 693 -2.65 -10.44 -12.08
N LEU A 694 -3.35 -11.57 -12.23
CA LEU A 694 -3.77 -12.41 -11.11
C LEU A 694 -3.38 -13.87 -11.35
N PHE A 695 -3.08 -14.56 -10.25
CA PHE A 695 -2.90 -16.00 -10.23
C PHE A 695 -3.46 -16.56 -8.92
N VAL A 696 -4.20 -17.65 -9.00
CA VAL A 696 -4.63 -18.46 -7.86
C VAL A 696 -4.26 -19.92 -8.10
N GLY A 697 -3.76 -20.62 -7.09
CA GLY A 697 -3.32 -21.99 -7.27
C GLY A 697 -2.98 -22.70 -5.97
N TYR A 698 -2.51 -23.93 -6.08
CA TYR A 698 -2.08 -24.75 -4.96
C TYR A 698 -0.96 -25.72 -5.36
N ALA A 699 -0.20 -26.18 -4.40
CA ALA A 699 0.93 -27.10 -4.59
C ALA A 699 1.10 -27.99 -3.34
N PRO A 700 1.59 -29.26 -3.55
CA PRO A 700 1.65 -30.00 -4.78
C PRO A 700 0.23 -30.32 -5.32
N TYR A 701 0.12 -30.72 -6.59
CA TYR A 701 -1.18 -31.07 -7.19
C TYR A 701 -1.83 -32.31 -6.54
N ASP A 702 -1.02 -33.34 -6.28
CA ASP A 702 -1.56 -34.64 -5.82
C ASP A 702 -1.88 -34.68 -4.31
N ASP A 703 -1.18 -33.94 -3.47
CA ASP A 703 -1.42 -33.78 -2.02
C ASP A 703 -1.19 -32.33 -1.62
N PRO A 704 -2.14 -31.43 -1.81
CA PRO A 704 -1.97 -30.02 -1.56
C PRO A 704 -1.53 -29.72 -0.12
N GLU A 705 -0.50 -28.90 0.02
CA GLU A 705 0.03 -28.40 1.29
C GLU A 705 -0.23 -26.91 1.44
N ILE A 706 -0.02 -26.15 0.34
CA ILE A 706 -0.24 -24.71 0.32
C ILE A 706 -1.13 -24.29 -0.83
N THR A 707 -1.86 -23.23 -0.59
CA THR A 707 -2.58 -22.47 -1.62
C THR A 707 -2.00 -21.07 -1.71
N ILE A 708 -2.08 -20.47 -2.88
CA ILE A 708 -1.50 -19.15 -3.15
C ILE A 708 -2.45 -18.31 -3.98
N ALA A 709 -2.57 -17.04 -3.63
CA ALA A 709 -3.23 -16.02 -4.44
C ALA A 709 -2.30 -14.81 -4.61
N VAL A 710 -2.01 -14.46 -5.86
CA VAL A 710 -1.14 -13.33 -6.22
C VAL A 710 -1.92 -12.34 -7.05
N ARG A 711 -1.73 -11.06 -6.78
CA ARG A 711 -2.20 -9.95 -7.58
C ARG A 711 -1.08 -8.92 -7.77
N ILE A 712 -0.78 -8.57 -9.02
CA ILE A 712 0.04 -7.42 -9.38
C ILE A 712 -0.89 -6.41 -10.05
N ALA A 713 -1.10 -5.28 -9.38
CA ALA A 713 -1.93 -4.23 -9.95
C ALA A 713 -1.21 -3.62 -11.16
N ASN A 714 -1.94 -3.42 -12.25
CA ASN A 714 -1.40 -2.91 -13.51
C ASN A 714 -0.20 -3.73 -14.03
N GLY A 715 -0.20 -5.03 -13.71
CA GLY A 715 0.89 -5.97 -13.99
C GLY A 715 0.97 -6.42 -15.43
N TYR A 716 0.27 -5.78 -16.36
CA TYR A 716 0.19 -6.03 -17.80
C TYR A 716 -0.37 -7.42 -18.15
N ASN A 717 0.23 -8.48 -17.61
CA ASN A 717 -0.06 -9.86 -17.96
C ASN A 717 -0.21 -10.73 -16.70
N SER A 718 -1.14 -11.68 -16.74
CA SER A 718 -1.34 -12.65 -15.67
C SER A 718 -0.19 -13.65 -15.49
N HIS A 719 0.66 -13.85 -16.52
CA HIS A 719 1.86 -14.68 -16.40
C HIS A 719 2.86 -14.10 -15.39
N ASN A 720 2.93 -12.79 -15.23
CA ASN A 720 3.77 -12.14 -14.24
C ASN A 720 3.34 -12.50 -12.80
N ALA A 721 2.04 -12.52 -12.52
CA ALA A 721 1.53 -13.00 -11.24
C ALA A 721 1.82 -14.51 -11.01
N ALA A 722 1.79 -15.30 -12.07
CA ALA A 722 2.15 -16.72 -12.02
C ALA A 722 3.65 -16.93 -11.77
N THR A 723 4.54 -16.09 -12.34
CA THR A 723 5.98 -16.11 -12.04
C THR A 723 6.25 -15.79 -10.57
N ALA A 724 5.65 -14.75 -10.03
CA ALA A 724 5.75 -14.43 -8.60
C ALA A 724 5.27 -15.60 -7.73
N ALA A 725 4.14 -16.24 -8.09
CA ALA A 725 3.64 -17.43 -7.39
C ALA A 725 4.62 -18.60 -7.44
N ARG A 726 5.21 -18.87 -8.61
CA ARG A 726 6.23 -19.92 -8.79
C ARG A 726 7.43 -19.69 -7.87
N ASN A 727 7.95 -18.47 -7.80
CA ASN A 727 9.09 -18.13 -6.97
C ASN A 727 8.79 -18.33 -5.48
N VAL A 728 7.59 -17.96 -5.04
CA VAL A 728 7.14 -18.19 -3.64
C VAL A 728 7.00 -19.69 -3.34
N ILE A 729 6.42 -20.48 -4.27
CA ILE A 729 6.30 -21.92 -4.12
C ILE A 729 7.71 -22.57 -4.11
N SER A 730 8.62 -22.13 -4.98
CA SER A 730 10.01 -22.59 -4.97
C SER A 730 10.66 -22.38 -3.60
N TYR A 731 10.55 -21.15 -3.06
CA TYR A 731 11.11 -20.86 -1.74
C TYR A 731 10.50 -21.72 -0.63
N TYR A 732 9.19 -21.94 -0.65
CA TYR A 732 8.51 -22.77 0.37
C TYR A 732 9.10 -24.18 0.46
N TYR A 733 9.42 -24.80 -0.68
CA TYR A 733 9.92 -26.20 -0.72
C TYR A 733 11.43 -26.30 -0.69
N THR A 734 12.16 -25.31 -1.21
CA THR A 734 13.63 -25.41 -1.37
C THR A 734 14.42 -24.52 -0.42
N GLY A 735 13.77 -23.51 0.18
CA GLY A 735 14.44 -22.43 0.92
C GLY A 735 15.21 -21.47 0.03
N GLN A 736 15.10 -21.58 -1.30
CA GLN A 736 15.81 -20.75 -2.28
C GLN A 736 14.81 -20.06 -3.20
N VAL A 737 15.06 -18.80 -3.52
CA VAL A 737 14.35 -18.10 -4.60
C VAL A 737 14.99 -18.54 -5.91
N ASP A 738 14.20 -19.04 -6.84
CA ASP A 738 14.68 -19.47 -8.14
C ASP A 738 14.86 -18.25 -9.06
N ASP A 739 16.10 -17.76 -9.14
CA ASP A 739 16.44 -16.52 -9.88
C ASP A 739 16.45 -16.70 -11.40
N HIS A 740 16.38 -17.95 -11.90
CA HIS A 740 16.65 -18.24 -13.29
C HIS A 740 15.56 -17.82 -14.30
N VAL A 741 14.32 -17.55 -13.89
CA VAL A 741 13.20 -17.36 -14.84
C VAL A 741 12.94 -15.89 -15.21
N ALA A 742 13.24 -14.95 -14.33
CA ALA A 742 13.04 -13.52 -14.62
C ALA A 742 14.23 -12.88 -15.37
N VAL A 743 15.42 -13.48 -15.22
CA VAL A 743 16.71 -12.91 -15.66
C VAL A 743 17.07 -13.34 -17.08
N ASP A 744 16.89 -14.62 -17.45
CA ASP A 744 17.38 -15.16 -18.72
C ASP A 744 16.68 -14.58 -19.97
N ALA A 745 15.39 -14.28 -19.89
CA ALA A 745 14.67 -13.69 -21.02
C ALA A 745 15.06 -12.22 -21.30
N ALA A 746 15.72 -11.54 -20.34
CA ALA A 746 16.13 -10.14 -20.45
C ALA A 746 17.63 -9.96 -20.73
N LEU A 747 18.48 -10.95 -20.41
CA LEU A 747 19.94 -10.86 -20.49
C LEU A 747 20.53 -11.28 -21.83
N ASP A 748 19.93 -12.21 -22.55
CA ASP A 748 20.43 -12.70 -23.85
C ASP A 748 20.57 -11.60 -24.90
N ASP A 749 19.91 -10.46 -24.73
CA ASP A 749 19.93 -9.35 -25.67
C ASP A 749 20.77 -8.14 -25.22
N ALA A 750 21.27 -8.08 -23.97
CA ALA A 750 21.80 -6.86 -23.39
C ALA A 750 23.34 -6.73 -23.47
N GLY A 751 24.09 -7.76 -23.86
CA GLY A 751 25.56 -7.72 -23.99
C GLY A 751 26.29 -7.37 -22.67
N VAL A 752 25.70 -7.66 -21.52
CA VAL A 752 26.31 -7.46 -20.20
C VAL A 752 27.08 -8.72 -19.85
N GLY A 753 28.42 -8.58 -19.68
CA GLY A 753 29.29 -9.72 -19.40
C GLY A 753 28.91 -10.42 -18.09
N GLU A 754 29.06 -11.72 -18.07
CA GLU A 754 28.71 -12.65 -16.97
C GLU A 754 29.34 -12.34 -15.59
N GLU A 755 30.30 -11.44 -15.50
CA GLU A 755 31.02 -11.15 -14.24
C GLU A 755 30.30 -10.18 -13.27
N ASP A 756 29.29 -9.44 -13.74
CA ASP A 756 28.59 -8.40 -12.93
C ASP A 756 27.21 -8.84 -12.38
N VAL A 757 26.79 -10.07 -12.59
CA VAL A 757 25.38 -10.53 -12.37
C VAL A 757 25.16 -11.22 -11.02
N HIS A 758 26.21 -11.53 -10.26
CA HIS A 758 26.07 -12.30 -9.01
C HIS A 758 26.03 -11.44 -7.77
N ARG A 759 24.88 -10.80 -7.48
CA ARG A 759 24.45 -10.59 -6.09
C ARG A 759 23.29 -11.54 -5.80
N HIS A 760 23.69 -12.75 -5.36
CA HIS A 760 22.73 -13.68 -4.76
C HIS A 760 22.19 -13.06 -3.46
N VAL A 761 20.90 -12.78 -3.40
CA VAL A 761 20.21 -12.75 -2.14
C VAL A 761 19.97 -14.22 -1.76
N THR A 762 21.00 -14.89 -1.29
CA THR A 762 20.89 -16.23 -0.73
C THR A 762 20.21 -16.08 0.62
N LEU A 763 18.91 -16.31 0.67
CA LEU A 763 18.20 -16.54 1.92
C LEU A 763 18.44 -18.00 2.26
N GLU A 764 19.54 -18.30 2.98
CA GLU A 764 19.75 -19.62 3.56
C GLU A 764 18.76 -19.79 4.71
N ARG A 765 17.97 -20.85 4.66
CA ARG A 765 17.21 -21.34 5.79
C ARG A 765 18.22 -21.79 6.83
N ASP A 766 18.22 -21.21 8.02
CA ASP A 766 19.11 -21.64 9.09
C ASP A 766 18.74 -23.10 9.46
N ALA A 767 19.59 -24.04 9.13
CA ALA A 767 19.37 -25.49 9.26
C ALA A 767 19.32 -25.98 10.73
N ARG A 768 19.06 -25.08 11.68
CA ARG A 768 18.94 -25.39 13.09
C ARG A 768 17.53 -25.10 13.57
N ASP A 769 16.66 -26.00 13.36
CA ASP A 769 15.52 -26.41 14.19
C ASP A 769 14.28 -26.77 13.36
N ASP A 770 14.13 -28.05 13.09
CA ASP A 770 12.86 -28.61 12.57
C ASP A 770 11.70 -28.53 13.58
N ARG A 771 11.77 -27.66 14.60
CA ARG A 771 10.77 -27.52 15.67
C ARG A 771 10.33 -26.09 16.00
N LEU A 772 10.77 -25.07 15.29
CA LEU A 772 10.28 -23.71 15.51
C LEU A 772 9.24 -23.36 14.45
N VAL A 773 7.99 -23.56 14.80
CA VAL A 773 6.84 -22.84 14.22
C VAL A 773 7.20 -21.38 14.24
N GLY A 774 7.28 -20.74 13.06
CA GLY A 774 7.74 -19.37 12.91
C GLY A 774 7.00 -18.43 13.84
N ALA A 775 7.68 -17.95 14.86
CA ALA A 775 7.19 -16.97 15.78
C ALA A 775 7.73 -15.61 15.34
N ALA A 776 6.92 -14.85 14.63
CA ALA A 776 7.09 -13.40 14.65
C ALA A 776 6.66 -12.94 16.05
N ALA A 777 7.58 -13.06 17.02
CA ALA A 777 7.36 -12.57 18.36
C ALA A 777 7.52 -11.05 18.33
N VAL A 778 6.46 -10.33 18.64
CA VAL A 778 6.59 -8.98 19.15
C VAL A 778 7.12 -9.17 20.58
N LYS A 779 8.45 -9.17 20.75
CA LYS A 779 9.08 -9.18 22.07
C LYS A 779 9.30 -7.76 22.53
N ASP A 780 8.85 -7.47 23.72
CA ASP A 780 9.40 -6.38 24.52
C ASP A 780 10.82 -6.82 24.96
N GLU A 781 11.85 -6.41 24.21
CA GLU A 781 13.22 -6.56 24.72
C GLU A 781 13.51 -5.44 25.71
N ALA A 782 13.34 -5.73 27.00
CA ALA A 782 14.06 -5.03 28.02
C ALA A 782 15.54 -5.38 27.89
N GLN A 783 16.38 -4.47 27.43
CA GLN A 783 17.82 -4.62 27.64
C GLN A 783 18.11 -4.28 29.11
N PRO A 784 18.56 -5.23 29.93
CA PRO A 784 19.03 -4.88 31.25
C PRO A 784 20.34 -4.10 31.07
N LEU A 785 20.35 -2.85 31.50
CA LEU A 785 21.59 -2.14 31.75
C LEU A 785 22.31 -2.89 32.88
N ALA A 786 23.37 -3.61 32.50
CA ALA A 786 24.27 -4.22 33.50
C ALA A 786 24.88 -3.09 34.33
N GLY A 787 24.75 -3.23 35.66
CA GLY A 787 25.29 -2.35 36.68
C GLY A 787 26.82 -2.26 36.73
#